data_343f0f61d54c52d2d01b33d6fdbf3144
#
_entry.id   343f0f61d54c52d2d01b33d6fdbf3144
#
_cell.length_a   1.000
_cell.length_b   1.000
_cell.length_c   1.000
_cell.angle_alpha   90.00
_cell.angle_beta   90.00
_cell.angle_gamma   90.00
#
_symmetry.space_group_name_H-M   'P 1'
#
loop_
_entity.id
_entity.type
_entity.pdbx_description
1 polymer ?
#
loop_
_entity_poly.entity_id
_entity_poly.type
_entity_poly.pdbx_seq_one_letter_code
_entity_poly.pdbx_strand_id
1 'polypeptide(L)'
;MINITFPDGSVRSYEQGVTGFQIAESISPALARSVVSCGVNGETVELNRPINEDATIELYKFDDEQGKHTFWHTSAHLLAEALQELYPGIQFGFGPAVENGFFYDVLLKDGESIKESDFPKIEAKMKELAGKKEPVVRREVPKAEALKQFAEWGQTYKCEHIEQDLEDGSITTYTQGNFTDLCRGPHLVDTGEIKAVKLTSVAGAFWRGDANREQMQRLYGISFPKKKMLDEYLEMLEEAKKRDHRKIGKEMELFMFSDKVGKGLPIWLPKGTELRLRLQDHLRKVQKRFGYQEVITPHIGSKNLYVTSGHYAHYGKDSFQPIHTPEEDEEYMLKPMNCPHHCEIFAWKPRSYRDLPLRIAEFGTVYRYEQSGELHGLTRVRSFTQDDAHLFCRPDQVKQEFLNVMDIIGIVLTAFGFNFEAQISLRDPNDHDKYVGTDEDWALAEKAIVEACQEKGLPAKVEYGEAAFYGPKLDFMIKDAIGRRWQLGTIQVDYNLPKRFQLEYTDEDNTKKTPVMIHRAPFGSMERFCAVLIEHTSGHFPLWLTPDQVAILPLSEKYNDYAKEVAKKFDLGGVRPTIDLRNEKLGRKIRDNELKRIPYMVIVGEKEAADGTVAVRPQGGGEQKVMTIQEFIDHINAEVKEMTKDF
;
A
#
# COMPACT_ATOMS: atom_id res chain seq x y z
N MET A 1 -1.48 -12.35 -45.98
CA MET A 1 -2.49 -11.78 -45.07
C MET A 1 -2.43 -12.54 -43.78
N ILE A 2 -2.48 -11.84 -42.68
CA ILE A 2 -2.57 -12.39 -41.32
C ILE A 2 -3.83 -11.88 -40.66
N ASN A 3 -4.35 -12.63 -39.69
CA ASN A 3 -5.56 -12.27 -38.94
C ASN A 3 -5.18 -11.75 -37.56
N ILE A 4 -5.62 -10.55 -37.27
CA ILE A 4 -5.40 -9.90 -35.98
C ILE A 4 -6.71 -9.91 -35.19
N THR A 5 -6.69 -10.52 -34.00
CA THR A 5 -7.83 -10.58 -33.08
C THR A 5 -7.71 -9.48 -32.04
N PHE A 6 -8.74 -8.67 -31.90
CA PHE A 6 -8.83 -7.56 -30.93
C PHE A 6 -9.43 -8.03 -29.60
N PRO A 7 -9.32 -7.25 -28.51
CA PRO A 7 -9.85 -7.61 -27.18
C PRO A 7 -11.37 -7.84 -27.14
N ASP A 8 -12.12 -7.21 -28.07
CA ASP A 8 -13.57 -7.40 -28.22
C ASP A 8 -13.95 -8.66 -28.98
N GLY A 9 -12.96 -9.48 -29.40
CA GLY A 9 -13.14 -10.69 -30.19
C GLY A 9 -13.29 -10.45 -31.68
N SER A 10 -13.28 -9.19 -32.15
CA SER A 10 -13.31 -8.88 -33.58
C SER A 10 -12.00 -9.27 -34.25
N VAL A 11 -12.07 -9.73 -35.53
CA VAL A 11 -10.91 -10.13 -36.32
C VAL A 11 -10.82 -9.27 -37.56
N ARG A 12 -9.62 -8.74 -37.83
CA ARG A 12 -9.32 -8.02 -39.09
C ARG A 12 -8.08 -8.60 -39.75
N SER A 13 -8.10 -8.65 -41.07
CA SER A 13 -6.99 -9.14 -41.90
C SER A 13 -6.08 -7.99 -42.31
N TYR A 14 -4.77 -8.17 -42.12
CA TYR A 14 -3.72 -7.22 -42.54
C TYR A 14 -2.65 -7.92 -43.37
N GLU A 15 -1.81 -7.16 -44.02
CA GLU A 15 -0.63 -7.70 -44.67
C GLU A 15 0.39 -8.20 -43.66
N GLN A 16 1.12 -9.23 -43.98
CA GLN A 16 2.23 -9.74 -43.17
C GLN A 16 3.27 -8.63 -42.97
N GLY A 17 3.78 -8.47 -41.75
CA GLY A 17 4.69 -7.39 -41.39
C GLY A 17 4.00 -6.11 -40.93
N VAL A 18 2.67 -6.12 -40.78
CA VAL A 18 1.95 -4.97 -40.20
C VAL A 18 2.46 -4.70 -38.77
N THR A 19 2.50 -3.45 -38.38
CA THR A 19 2.96 -3.01 -37.06
C THR A 19 1.79 -2.58 -36.17
N GLY A 20 1.98 -2.60 -34.85
CA GLY A 20 0.99 -2.07 -33.89
C GLY A 20 0.59 -0.64 -34.17
N PHE A 21 1.52 0.21 -34.63
CA PHE A 21 1.24 1.58 -35.05
C PHE A 21 0.28 1.64 -36.24
N GLN A 22 0.54 0.87 -37.30
CA GLN A 22 -0.32 0.82 -38.49
C GLN A 22 -1.72 0.28 -38.16
N ILE A 23 -1.81 -0.70 -37.26
CA ILE A 23 -3.09 -1.21 -36.78
C ILE A 23 -3.86 -0.11 -36.02
N ALA A 24 -3.19 0.61 -35.11
CA ALA A 24 -3.79 1.73 -34.39
C ALA A 24 -4.26 2.84 -35.34
N GLU A 25 -3.45 3.17 -36.35
CA GLU A 25 -3.79 4.16 -37.39
C GLU A 25 -5.00 3.75 -38.21
N SER A 26 -5.12 2.46 -38.56
CA SER A 26 -6.27 1.91 -39.29
C SER A 26 -7.58 2.01 -38.50
N ILE A 27 -7.52 2.11 -37.17
CA ILE A 27 -8.68 2.31 -36.28
C ILE A 27 -9.00 3.80 -36.22
N SER A 28 -8.04 4.63 -35.83
CA SER A 28 -8.15 6.09 -35.90
C SER A 28 -6.79 6.78 -35.75
N PRO A 29 -6.56 7.92 -36.41
CA PRO A 29 -5.35 8.73 -36.24
C PRO A 29 -5.17 9.28 -34.80
N ALA A 30 -6.27 9.43 -34.06
CA ALA A 30 -6.21 9.86 -32.66
C ALA A 30 -5.67 8.76 -31.75
N LEU A 31 -6.06 7.51 -31.99
CA LEU A 31 -5.56 6.35 -31.27
C LEU A 31 -4.06 6.17 -31.55
N ALA A 32 -3.64 6.20 -32.81
CA ALA A 32 -2.23 6.05 -33.20
C ALA A 32 -1.30 7.05 -32.49
N ARG A 33 -1.78 8.28 -32.25
CA ARG A 33 -1.04 9.32 -31.52
C ARG A 33 -1.03 9.15 -30.00
N SER A 34 -1.86 8.27 -29.46
CA SER A 34 -2.00 8.09 -28.02
C SER A 34 -1.41 6.78 -27.50
N VAL A 35 -1.19 5.80 -28.37
CA VAL A 35 -0.59 4.51 -28.01
C VAL A 35 0.93 4.61 -27.96
N VAL A 36 1.55 3.90 -27.03
CA VAL A 36 3.00 3.93 -26.77
C VAL A 36 3.66 2.55 -26.91
N SER A 37 2.88 1.47 -26.79
CA SER A 37 3.31 0.08 -27.02
C SER A 37 2.09 -0.77 -27.36
N CYS A 38 2.32 -2.04 -27.70
CA CYS A 38 1.23 -2.99 -27.92
C CYS A 38 1.56 -4.36 -27.33
N GLY A 39 0.53 -5.12 -26.95
CA GLY A 39 0.60 -6.53 -26.61
C GLY A 39 0.37 -7.37 -27.86
N VAL A 40 1.24 -8.31 -28.14
CA VAL A 40 1.09 -9.30 -29.21
C VAL A 40 1.15 -10.68 -28.58
N ASN A 41 0.07 -11.44 -28.65
CA ASN A 41 -0.06 -12.76 -28.01
C ASN A 41 0.31 -12.74 -26.50
N GLY A 42 0.00 -11.62 -25.81
CA GLY A 42 0.29 -11.42 -24.37
C GLY A 42 1.68 -10.87 -24.05
N GLU A 43 2.59 -10.77 -25.04
CA GLU A 43 3.90 -10.12 -24.87
C GLU A 43 3.83 -8.64 -25.25
N THR A 44 4.30 -7.76 -24.36
CA THR A 44 4.39 -6.33 -24.66
C THR A 44 5.59 -6.05 -25.58
N VAL A 45 5.32 -5.40 -26.72
CA VAL A 45 6.33 -5.10 -27.75
C VAL A 45 6.24 -3.64 -28.21
N GLU A 46 7.27 -3.20 -28.93
CA GLU A 46 7.30 -1.87 -29.55
C GLU A 46 6.22 -1.73 -30.63
N LEU A 47 5.66 -0.54 -30.77
CA LEU A 47 4.63 -0.24 -31.79
C LEU A 47 5.11 -0.47 -33.22
N ASN A 48 6.40 -0.39 -33.48
CA ASN A 48 6.99 -0.56 -34.83
C ASN A 48 7.50 -1.99 -35.07
N ARG A 49 7.27 -2.94 -34.14
CA ARG A 49 7.64 -4.35 -34.36
C ARG A 49 6.73 -5.00 -35.38
N PRO A 50 7.28 -5.60 -36.47
CA PRO A 50 6.47 -6.29 -37.47
C PRO A 50 5.79 -7.54 -36.90
N ILE A 51 4.50 -7.71 -37.20
CA ILE A 51 3.71 -8.91 -36.87
C ILE A 51 3.60 -9.75 -38.13
N ASN A 52 4.10 -11.00 -38.07
CA ASN A 52 4.27 -11.84 -39.25
C ASN A 52 3.33 -13.05 -39.28
N GLU A 53 2.54 -13.28 -38.25
CA GLU A 53 1.61 -14.41 -38.11
C GLU A 53 0.31 -13.97 -37.47
N ASP A 54 -0.70 -14.83 -37.48
CA ASP A 54 -1.96 -14.59 -36.79
C ASP A 54 -1.71 -14.34 -35.31
N ALA A 55 -2.29 -13.27 -34.75
CA ALA A 55 -2.01 -12.86 -33.39
C ALA A 55 -3.22 -12.16 -32.73
N THR A 56 -3.24 -12.17 -31.41
CA THR A 56 -4.05 -11.25 -30.61
C THR A 56 -3.28 -9.95 -30.41
N ILE A 57 -3.97 -8.81 -30.41
CA ILE A 57 -3.36 -7.50 -30.16
C ILE A 57 -4.10 -6.72 -29.07
N GLU A 58 -3.32 -6.05 -28.21
CA GLU A 58 -3.77 -5.01 -27.31
C GLU A 58 -2.97 -3.74 -27.57
N LEU A 59 -3.58 -2.57 -27.44
CA LEU A 59 -2.93 -1.29 -27.70
C LEU A 59 -2.86 -0.48 -26.40
N TYR A 60 -1.64 -0.24 -25.92
CA TYR A 60 -1.39 0.40 -24.63
C TYR A 60 -1.07 1.89 -24.77
N LYS A 61 -1.78 2.70 -23.99
CA LYS A 61 -1.53 4.13 -23.81
C LYS A 61 -0.62 4.36 -22.61
N PHE A 62 -0.16 5.61 -22.42
CA PHE A 62 0.66 5.96 -21.25
C PHE A 62 -0.01 5.63 -19.90
N ASP A 63 -1.33 5.73 -19.80
CA ASP A 63 -2.04 5.48 -18.53
C ASP A 63 -2.14 3.99 -18.18
N ASP A 64 -1.95 3.10 -19.16
CA ASP A 64 -1.88 1.65 -18.95
C ASP A 64 -0.54 1.26 -18.32
N GLU A 65 -0.51 0.21 -17.52
CA GLU A 65 0.70 -0.26 -16.81
C GLU A 65 1.84 -0.59 -17.79
N GLN A 66 1.54 -1.35 -18.84
CA GLN A 66 2.48 -1.72 -19.89
C GLN A 66 2.98 -0.49 -20.67
N GLY A 67 2.08 0.47 -20.88
CA GLY A 67 2.43 1.75 -21.52
C GLY A 67 3.36 2.60 -20.67
N LYS A 68 3.12 2.72 -19.36
CA LYS A 68 4.02 3.38 -18.41
C LYS A 68 5.37 2.71 -18.37
N HIS A 69 5.40 1.38 -18.28
CA HIS A 69 6.64 0.61 -18.25
C HIS A 69 7.50 0.89 -19.49
N THR A 70 6.92 0.82 -20.70
CA THR A 70 7.60 1.13 -21.96
C THR A 70 8.14 2.56 -21.99
N PHE A 71 7.32 3.51 -21.55
CA PHE A 71 7.68 4.93 -21.51
C PHE A 71 8.83 5.21 -20.55
N TRP A 72 8.75 4.70 -19.32
CA TRP A 72 9.80 4.90 -18.31
C TRP A 72 11.08 4.13 -18.60
N HIS A 73 10.97 2.95 -19.25
CA HIS A 73 12.16 2.23 -19.70
C HIS A 73 12.95 3.05 -20.75
N THR A 74 12.24 3.66 -21.71
CA THR A 74 12.88 4.57 -22.67
C THR A 74 13.45 5.81 -21.99
N SER A 75 12.77 6.32 -20.96
CA SER A 75 13.27 7.46 -20.18
C SER A 75 14.54 7.12 -19.37
N ALA A 76 14.70 5.89 -18.93
CA ALA A 76 15.94 5.41 -18.31
C ALA A 76 17.10 5.44 -19.30
N HIS A 77 16.88 4.98 -20.55
CA HIS A 77 17.89 5.07 -21.61
C HIS A 77 18.20 6.54 -21.99
N LEU A 78 17.20 7.42 -22.01
CA LEU A 78 17.41 8.84 -22.25
C LEU A 78 18.25 9.49 -21.12
N LEU A 79 18.07 9.06 -19.88
CA LEU A 79 18.94 9.46 -18.76
C LEU A 79 20.37 8.99 -18.99
N ALA A 80 20.56 7.72 -19.37
CA ALA A 80 21.88 7.15 -19.61
C ALA A 80 22.61 7.87 -20.76
N GLU A 81 21.91 8.18 -21.86
CA GLU A 81 22.45 8.96 -22.97
C GLU A 81 22.89 10.37 -22.50
N ALA A 82 22.05 11.05 -21.73
CA ALA A 82 22.41 12.37 -21.16
C ALA A 82 23.63 12.30 -20.26
N LEU A 83 23.72 11.24 -19.43
CA LEU A 83 24.86 11.04 -18.56
C LEU A 83 26.14 10.69 -19.33
N GLN A 84 26.05 9.90 -20.41
CA GLN A 84 27.18 9.59 -21.28
C GLN A 84 27.78 10.85 -21.91
N GLU A 85 26.93 11.79 -22.35
CA GLU A 85 27.41 13.06 -22.91
C GLU A 85 28.00 14.02 -21.86
N LEU A 86 27.43 14.01 -20.63
CA LEU A 86 27.87 14.93 -19.57
C LEU A 86 29.06 14.42 -18.77
N TYR A 87 29.27 13.10 -18.69
CA TYR A 87 30.28 12.44 -17.87
C TYR A 87 31.05 11.40 -18.70
N PRO A 88 32.02 11.82 -19.53
CA PRO A 88 32.76 10.89 -20.39
C PRO A 88 33.45 9.77 -19.60
N GLY A 89 33.22 8.52 -20.03
CA GLY A 89 33.78 7.33 -19.39
C GLY A 89 33.01 6.82 -18.19
N ILE A 90 31.78 7.29 -17.98
CA ILE A 90 30.82 6.70 -17.04
C ILE A 90 30.59 5.23 -17.35
N GLN A 91 30.43 4.41 -16.31
CA GLN A 91 30.07 3.00 -16.41
C GLN A 91 28.58 2.83 -16.11
N PHE A 92 27.92 1.98 -16.87
CA PHE A 92 26.48 1.72 -16.77
C PHE A 92 26.19 0.35 -16.16
N GLY A 93 25.31 0.32 -15.14
CA GLY A 93 24.72 -0.90 -14.60
C GLY A 93 23.38 -1.21 -15.26
N PHE A 94 22.31 -1.21 -14.48
CA PHE A 94 20.93 -1.49 -14.92
C PHE A 94 20.05 -0.23 -14.87
N GLY A 95 19.10 -0.15 -15.81
CA GLY A 95 18.17 0.97 -15.92
C GLY A 95 16.73 0.54 -16.21
N PRO A 96 16.04 -0.15 -15.28
CA PRO A 96 14.65 -0.57 -15.49
C PRO A 96 13.65 0.55 -15.22
N ALA A 97 12.46 0.39 -15.78
CA ALA A 97 11.26 1.01 -15.26
C ALA A 97 10.90 0.39 -13.90
N VAL A 98 10.32 1.18 -13.01
CA VAL A 98 9.79 0.77 -11.70
C VAL A 98 8.36 1.27 -11.54
N GLU A 99 7.67 0.87 -10.48
CA GLU A 99 6.26 1.18 -10.24
C GLU A 99 5.91 2.67 -10.41
N ASN A 100 6.81 3.57 -9.99
CA ASN A 100 6.59 5.02 -10.04
C ASN A 100 7.78 5.75 -10.69
N GLY A 101 8.10 5.40 -11.93
CA GLY A 101 9.16 6.03 -12.70
C GLY A 101 10.24 5.07 -13.19
N PHE A 102 11.47 5.49 -13.13
CA PHE A 102 12.64 4.72 -13.60
C PHE A 102 13.86 5.03 -12.75
N PHE A 103 14.87 4.19 -12.85
CA PHE A 103 16.21 4.54 -12.35
C PHE A 103 17.29 4.09 -13.34
N TYR A 104 18.51 4.55 -13.10
CA TYR A 104 19.70 4.02 -13.74
C TYR A 104 20.86 3.95 -12.75
N ASP A 105 21.56 2.80 -12.74
CA ASP A 105 22.76 2.58 -11.93
C ASP A 105 24.00 2.97 -12.72
N VAL A 106 24.83 3.83 -12.17
CA VAL A 106 26.02 4.35 -12.81
C VAL A 106 27.20 4.42 -11.85
N LEU A 107 28.41 4.30 -12.40
CA LEU A 107 29.66 4.54 -11.69
C LEU A 107 30.50 5.54 -12.48
N LEU A 108 30.83 6.67 -11.84
CA LEU A 108 31.67 7.69 -12.43
C LEU A 108 33.16 7.33 -12.23
N LYS A 109 34.03 7.93 -13.06
CA LYS A 109 35.48 7.78 -12.93
C LYS A 109 36.01 8.52 -11.70
N ASP A 110 37.14 8.05 -11.20
CA ASP A 110 38.01 8.76 -10.26
C ASP A 110 37.34 9.19 -8.94
N GLY A 111 36.25 8.50 -8.53
CA GLY A 111 35.52 8.80 -7.30
C GLY A 111 34.61 10.05 -7.40
N GLU A 112 34.38 10.56 -8.59
CA GLU A 112 33.36 11.58 -8.83
C GLU A 112 31.97 11.05 -8.47
N SER A 113 31.06 11.94 -8.09
CA SER A 113 29.70 11.61 -7.73
C SER A 113 28.70 12.66 -8.19
N ILE A 114 27.54 12.19 -8.66
CA ILE A 114 26.41 13.05 -9.01
C ILE A 114 25.67 13.42 -7.73
N LYS A 115 25.33 14.70 -7.58
CA LYS A 115 24.57 15.26 -6.46
C LYS A 115 23.23 15.79 -6.97
N GLU A 116 22.27 15.98 -6.08
CA GLU A 116 20.97 16.57 -6.45
C GLU A 116 21.13 17.98 -7.08
N SER A 117 22.20 18.71 -6.75
CA SER A 117 22.55 19.99 -7.39
C SER A 117 22.82 19.88 -8.90
N ASP A 118 23.18 18.68 -9.38
CA ASP A 118 23.48 18.43 -10.80
C ASP A 118 22.24 18.08 -11.62
N PHE A 119 21.12 17.74 -10.95
CA PHE A 119 19.89 17.34 -11.60
C PHE A 119 19.36 18.32 -12.64
N PRO A 120 19.33 19.66 -12.40
CA PRO A 120 18.86 20.60 -13.41
C PRO A 120 19.66 20.54 -14.72
N LYS A 121 20.98 20.30 -14.64
CA LYS A 121 21.87 20.17 -15.80
C LYS A 121 21.56 18.88 -16.58
N ILE A 122 21.36 17.77 -15.85
CA ILE A 122 21.05 16.47 -16.45
C ILE A 122 19.65 16.52 -17.09
N GLU A 123 18.64 17.06 -16.39
CA GLU A 123 17.28 17.23 -16.90
C GLU A 123 17.23 18.11 -18.16
N ALA A 124 18.03 19.18 -18.20
CA ALA A 124 18.14 20.03 -19.39
C ALA A 124 18.72 19.26 -20.59
N LYS A 125 19.75 18.42 -20.35
CA LYS A 125 20.33 17.56 -21.39
C LYS A 125 19.33 16.51 -21.87
N MET A 126 18.61 15.85 -20.97
CA MET A 126 17.56 14.90 -21.35
C MET A 126 16.47 15.55 -22.23
N LYS A 127 16.06 16.78 -21.91
CA LYS A 127 15.09 17.53 -22.73
C LYS A 127 15.63 17.91 -24.10
N GLU A 128 16.92 18.28 -24.16
CA GLU A 128 17.61 18.55 -25.43
C GLU A 128 17.60 17.31 -26.33
N LEU A 129 18.00 16.15 -25.78
CA LEU A 129 18.05 14.88 -26.51
C LEU A 129 16.66 14.42 -26.95
N ALA A 130 15.67 14.46 -26.05
CA ALA A 130 14.28 14.14 -26.40
C ALA A 130 13.75 15.03 -27.55
N GLY A 131 14.15 16.31 -27.57
CA GLY A 131 13.79 17.25 -28.63
C GLY A 131 14.30 16.87 -30.03
N LYS A 132 15.36 16.05 -30.10
CA LYS A 132 15.91 15.55 -31.38
C LYS A 132 15.00 14.47 -32.00
N LYS A 133 14.12 13.85 -31.22
CA LYS A 133 13.18 12.78 -31.63
C LYS A 133 13.91 11.62 -32.29
N GLU A 134 14.97 11.16 -31.64
CA GLU A 134 15.79 10.09 -32.18
C GLU A 134 15.04 8.77 -32.14
N PRO A 135 15.03 7.99 -33.24
CA PRO A 135 14.39 6.69 -33.28
C PRO A 135 15.10 5.70 -32.33
N VAL A 136 14.31 4.88 -31.66
CA VAL A 136 14.85 3.78 -30.84
C VAL A 136 14.88 2.50 -31.67
N VAL A 137 16.08 2.04 -31.98
CA VAL A 137 16.31 0.93 -32.92
C VAL A 137 16.74 -0.33 -32.16
N ARG A 138 15.92 -1.38 -32.24
CA ARG A 138 16.20 -2.71 -31.71
C ARG A 138 17.07 -3.50 -32.68
N ARG A 139 18.07 -4.20 -32.13
CA ARG A 139 18.88 -5.19 -32.87
C ARG A 139 19.05 -6.46 -32.04
N GLU A 140 19.01 -7.60 -32.70
CA GLU A 140 19.50 -8.87 -32.18
C GLU A 140 20.95 -9.00 -32.56
N VAL A 141 21.81 -9.32 -31.62
CA VAL A 141 23.27 -9.39 -31.83
C VAL A 141 23.84 -10.67 -31.24
N PRO A 142 24.81 -11.32 -31.94
CA PRO A 142 25.53 -12.45 -31.39
C PRO A 142 26.30 -12.09 -30.12
N LYS A 143 26.43 -13.01 -29.19
CA LYS A 143 27.12 -12.78 -27.90
C LYS A 143 28.54 -12.25 -28.08
N ALA A 144 29.29 -12.81 -29.00
CA ALA A 144 30.67 -12.37 -29.29
C ALA A 144 30.74 -10.94 -29.84
N GLU A 145 29.75 -10.50 -30.63
CA GLU A 145 29.67 -9.15 -31.18
C GLU A 145 29.31 -8.17 -30.07
N ALA A 146 28.31 -8.47 -29.23
CA ALA A 146 27.92 -7.67 -28.09
C ALA A 146 29.11 -7.46 -27.12
N LEU A 147 29.80 -8.55 -26.74
CA LEU A 147 30.97 -8.47 -25.87
C LEU A 147 32.05 -7.56 -26.44
N LYS A 148 32.39 -7.73 -27.72
CA LYS A 148 33.38 -6.88 -28.38
C LYS A 148 32.99 -5.41 -28.35
N GLN A 149 31.75 -5.11 -28.69
CA GLN A 149 31.24 -3.74 -28.76
C GLN A 149 31.26 -3.04 -27.40
N PHE A 150 30.72 -3.68 -26.35
CA PHE A 150 30.71 -3.12 -25.01
C PHE A 150 32.11 -3.03 -24.39
N ALA A 151 33.03 -3.95 -24.72
CA ALA A 151 34.41 -3.87 -24.30
C ALA A 151 35.15 -2.69 -24.97
N GLU A 152 34.93 -2.45 -26.27
CA GLU A 152 35.49 -1.29 -26.98
C GLU A 152 34.98 0.04 -26.38
N TRP A 153 33.78 0.08 -25.88
CA TRP A 153 33.21 1.24 -25.15
C TRP A 153 33.62 1.30 -23.68
N GLY A 154 34.41 0.34 -23.21
CA GLY A 154 34.88 0.28 -21.83
C GLY A 154 33.79 -0.02 -20.80
N GLN A 155 32.66 -0.62 -21.18
CA GLN A 155 31.52 -0.91 -20.31
C GLN A 155 31.67 -2.26 -19.60
N THR A 156 32.47 -2.28 -18.54
CA THR A 156 32.89 -3.51 -17.83
C THR A 156 31.71 -4.28 -17.25
N TYR A 157 30.75 -3.59 -16.64
CA TYR A 157 29.60 -4.21 -16.01
C TYR A 157 28.62 -4.82 -17.03
N LYS A 158 28.49 -4.19 -18.20
CA LYS A 158 27.72 -4.76 -19.31
C LYS A 158 28.40 -6.03 -19.87
N CYS A 159 29.72 -6.02 -19.99
CA CYS A 159 30.47 -7.22 -20.40
C CYS A 159 30.29 -8.36 -19.39
N GLU A 160 30.41 -8.09 -18.09
CA GLU A 160 30.16 -9.09 -17.03
C GLU A 160 28.76 -9.66 -17.12
N HIS A 161 27.74 -8.84 -17.33
CA HIS A 161 26.34 -9.28 -17.47
C HIS A 161 26.17 -10.17 -18.73
N ILE A 162 26.76 -9.79 -19.86
CA ILE A 162 26.69 -10.59 -21.08
C ILE A 162 27.35 -11.96 -20.86
N GLU A 163 28.52 -11.99 -20.23
CA GLU A 163 29.27 -13.23 -20.01
C GLU A 163 28.56 -14.22 -19.10
N GLN A 164 28.04 -13.71 -17.97
CA GLN A 164 27.53 -14.55 -16.88
C GLN A 164 26.07 -14.90 -16.98
N ASP A 165 25.23 -13.99 -17.52
CA ASP A 165 23.78 -14.11 -17.39
C ASP A 165 23.04 -14.30 -18.71
N LEU A 166 23.69 -14.09 -19.86
CA LEU A 166 23.03 -14.15 -21.16
C LEU A 166 23.52 -15.28 -22.02
N GLU A 167 22.58 -15.95 -22.66
CA GLU A 167 22.88 -17.02 -23.65
C GLU A 167 23.00 -16.41 -25.06
N ASP A 168 23.76 -17.09 -25.93
CA ASP A 168 23.85 -16.68 -27.33
C ASP A 168 22.51 -16.88 -28.05
N GLY A 169 22.14 -15.89 -28.88
CA GLY A 169 20.85 -15.87 -29.57
C GLY A 169 19.70 -15.20 -28.81
N SER A 170 19.92 -14.80 -27.53
CA SER A 170 18.93 -14.08 -26.73
C SER A 170 19.25 -12.59 -26.48
N ILE A 171 20.34 -12.10 -27.08
CA ILE A 171 20.87 -10.77 -26.78
C ILE A 171 20.28 -9.73 -27.72
N THR A 172 19.66 -8.72 -27.12
CA THR A 172 19.12 -7.56 -27.83
C THR A 172 19.78 -6.27 -27.33
N THR A 173 20.01 -5.38 -28.27
CA THR A 173 20.47 -4.00 -28.00
C THR A 173 19.49 -3.01 -28.57
N TYR A 174 19.40 -1.85 -27.89
CA TYR A 174 18.60 -0.72 -28.32
C TYR A 174 19.46 0.52 -28.45
N THR A 175 19.41 1.13 -29.60
CA THR A 175 20.19 2.32 -29.94
C THR A 175 19.27 3.53 -30.13
N GLN A 176 19.59 4.62 -29.47
CA GLN A 176 19.01 5.94 -29.69
C GLN A 176 20.14 6.97 -29.74
N GLY A 177 20.14 7.84 -30.73
CA GLY A 177 21.22 8.79 -30.93
C GLY A 177 22.59 8.15 -30.93
N ASN A 178 23.45 8.55 -30.03
CA ASN A 178 24.81 8.00 -29.84
C ASN A 178 24.93 7.01 -28.67
N PHE A 179 23.81 6.62 -28.07
CA PHE A 179 23.76 5.70 -26.94
C PHE A 179 23.17 4.35 -27.37
N THR A 180 23.83 3.28 -26.98
CA THR A 180 23.35 1.91 -27.17
C THR A 180 23.38 1.18 -25.84
N ASP A 181 22.28 0.56 -25.47
CA ASP A 181 22.19 -0.27 -24.28
C ASP A 181 21.81 -1.72 -24.58
N LEU A 182 22.15 -2.58 -23.64
CA LEU A 182 21.78 -3.98 -23.58
C LEU A 182 20.50 -4.11 -22.77
N CYS A 183 19.39 -4.42 -23.42
CA CYS A 183 18.13 -4.65 -22.73
C CYS A 183 17.14 -5.49 -23.56
N ARG A 184 16.06 -5.96 -22.92
CA ARG A 184 15.02 -6.77 -23.57
C ARG A 184 13.89 -5.94 -24.19
N GLY A 185 13.83 -4.64 -23.89
CA GLY A 185 12.70 -3.77 -24.27
C GLY A 185 11.46 -4.00 -23.40
N PRO A 186 10.24 -3.59 -23.84
CA PRO A 186 10.06 -2.76 -25.04
C PRO A 186 10.40 -1.27 -24.80
N HIS A 187 10.50 -0.52 -25.89
CA HIS A 187 10.77 0.91 -25.90
C HIS A 187 9.75 1.69 -26.77
N LEU A 188 9.70 3.01 -26.57
CA LEU A 188 9.01 3.94 -27.47
C LEU A 188 9.62 3.88 -28.88
N VAL A 189 8.87 4.30 -29.88
CA VAL A 189 9.36 4.37 -31.26
C VAL A 189 10.46 5.41 -31.41
N ASP A 190 10.33 6.53 -30.70
CA ASP A 190 11.34 7.59 -30.63
C ASP A 190 11.33 8.30 -29.26
N THR A 191 12.38 9.07 -29.00
CA THR A 191 12.56 9.81 -27.73
C THR A 191 11.65 11.03 -27.59
N GLY A 192 11.01 11.49 -28.68
CA GLY A 192 10.26 12.74 -28.72
C GLY A 192 8.94 12.72 -27.97
N GLU A 193 8.46 11.54 -27.53
CA GLU A 193 7.29 11.45 -26.67
C GLU A 193 7.58 11.85 -25.21
N ILE A 194 8.85 11.85 -24.81
CA ILE A 194 9.29 12.22 -23.44
C ILE A 194 9.42 13.75 -23.35
N LYS A 195 8.30 14.42 -23.02
CA LYS A 195 8.23 15.90 -23.01
C LYS A 195 8.50 16.53 -21.65
N ALA A 196 8.38 15.76 -20.59
CA ALA A 196 8.60 16.24 -19.24
C ALA A 196 9.32 15.19 -18.42
N VAL A 197 10.42 15.58 -17.79
CA VAL A 197 11.24 14.70 -16.95
C VAL A 197 11.66 15.43 -15.69
N LYS A 198 11.75 14.69 -14.58
CA LYS A 198 12.26 15.15 -13.29
C LYS A 198 13.09 14.06 -12.65
N LEU A 199 14.32 14.37 -12.25
CA LEU A 199 15.11 13.52 -11.37
C LEU A 199 14.65 13.75 -9.92
N THR A 200 14.46 12.67 -9.17
CA THR A 200 13.83 12.73 -7.84
C THR A 200 14.80 12.50 -6.70
N SER A 201 15.78 11.62 -6.89
CA SER A 201 16.80 11.34 -5.87
C SER A 201 18.01 10.62 -6.45
N VAL A 202 19.11 10.60 -5.68
CA VAL A 202 20.27 9.75 -5.91
C VAL A 202 20.59 8.96 -4.64
N ALA A 203 20.85 7.67 -4.79
CA ALA A 203 21.18 6.76 -3.69
C ALA A 203 22.39 5.89 -4.05
N GLY A 204 23.07 5.34 -3.04
CA GLY A 204 24.07 4.29 -3.26
C GLY A 204 23.39 2.95 -3.53
N ALA A 205 23.92 2.19 -4.48
CA ALA A 205 23.50 0.82 -4.77
C ALA A 205 24.72 -0.05 -5.05
N PHE A 206 24.80 -1.22 -4.45
CA PHE A 206 25.87 -2.16 -4.75
C PHE A 206 25.60 -2.90 -6.05
N TRP A 207 26.64 -3.12 -6.84
CA TRP A 207 26.52 -3.91 -8.06
C TRP A 207 25.92 -5.29 -7.75
N ARG A 208 24.83 -5.65 -8.43
CA ARG A 208 24.05 -6.89 -8.21
C ARG A 208 23.53 -7.08 -6.78
N GLY A 209 23.46 -6.02 -5.98
CA GLY A 209 23.02 -6.08 -4.58
C GLY A 209 24.04 -6.70 -3.62
N ASP A 210 25.26 -6.99 -4.06
CA ASP A 210 26.31 -7.57 -3.23
C ASP A 210 27.12 -6.46 -2.54
N ALA A 211 27.02 -6.39 -1.22
CA ALA A 211 27.72 -5.39 -0.39
C ALA A 211 29.26 -5.47 -0.46
N ASN A 212 29.82 -6.54 -1.01
CA ASN A 212 31.26 -6.70 -1.23
C ASN A 212 31.72 -6.20 -2.60
N ARG A 213 30.78 -5.78 -3.46
CA ARG A 213 31.04 -5.25 -4.80
C ARG A 213 31.06 -3.73 -4.79
N GLU A 214 31.36 -3.16 -5.95
CA GLU A 214 31.45 -1.72 -6.14
C GLU A 214 30.13 -1.03 -5.83
N GLN A 215 30.22 0.10 -5.12
CA GLN A 215 29.08 0.94 -4.84
C GLN A 215 28.85 1.91 -6.01
N MET A 216 27.76 1.69 -6.73
CA MET A 216 27.25 2.57 -7.79
C MET A 216 26.33 3.64 -7.22
N GLN A 217 26.06 4.66 -8.01
CA GLN A 217 25.00 5.62 -7.76
C GLN A 217 23.76 5.24 -8.57
N ARG A 218 22.61 5.17 -7.90
CA ARG A 218 21.31 4.95 -8.50
C ARG A 218 20.54 6.26 -8.58
N LEU A 219 20.35 6.74 -9.79
CA LEU A 219 19.58 7.96 -10.06
C LEU A 219 18.15 7.61 -10.38
N TYR A 220 17.22 8.12 -9.58
CA TYR A 220 15.78 7.95 -9.80
C TYR A 220 15.21 9.13 -10.56
N GLY A 221 14.26 8.84 -11.44
CA GLY A 221 13.54 9.86 -12.20
C GLY A 221 12.11 9.45 -12.52
N ILE A 222 11.34 10.43 -12.94
CA ILE A 222 9.99 10.24 -13.47
C ILE A 222 9.80 11.10 -14.71
N SER A 223 8.98 10.64 -15.63
CA SER A 223 8.72 11.32 -16.89
C SER A 223 7.28 11.16 -17.33
N PHE A 224 6.82 12.11 -18.14
CA PHE A 224 5.45 12.18 -18.64
C PHE A 224 5.41 12.67 -20.09
N PRO A 225 4.38 12.27 -20.86
CA PRO A 225 4.16 12.77 -22.23
C PRO A 225 3.71 14.23 -22.29
N LYS A 226 3.35 14.83 -21.15
CA LYS A 226 2.92 16.24 -21.05
C LYS A 226 3.44 16.89 -19.78
N LYS A 227 3.88 18.15 -19.91
CA LYS A 227 4.36 18.93 -18.74
C LYS A 227 3.31 19.05 -17.64
N LYS A 228 2.03 19.25 -18.00
CA LYS A 228 0.92 19.34 -17.05
C LYS A 228 0.84 18.11 -16.14
N MET A 229 1.03 16.91 -16.68
CA MET A 229 1.02 15.67 -15.89
C MET A 229 2.18 15.61 -14.87
N LEU A 230 3.36 16.11 -15.27
CA LEU A 230 4.48 16.22 -14.33
C LEU A 230 4.21 17.24 -13.23
N ASP A 231 3.66 18.40 -13.59
CA ASP A 231 3.33 19.45 -12.62
C ASP A 231 2.30 18.93 -11.59
N GLU A 232 1.23 18.28 -12.05
CA GLU A 232 0.23 17.63 -11.19
C GLU A 232 0.83 16.55 -10.28
N TYR A 233 1.75 15.74 -10.81
CA TYR A 233 2.47 14.74 -10.02
C TYR A 233 3.35 15.37 -8.93
N LEU A 234 4.07 16.45 -9.26
CA LEU A 234 4.91 17.15 -8.29
C LEU A 234 4.08 17.84 -7.20
N GLU A 235 2.94 18.44 -7.57
CA GLU A 235 1.97 18.98 -6.60
C GLU A 235 1.44 17.88 -5.66
N MET A 236 1.10 16.72 -6.22
CA MET A 236 0.68 15.56 -5.42
C MET A 236 1.79 15.11 -4.44
N LEU A 237 3.05 15.08 -4.86
CA LEU A 237 4.17 14.71 -3.97
C LEU A 237 4.39 15.74 -2.86
N GLU A 238 4.28 17.03 -3.15
CA GLU A 238 4.37 18.08 -2.13
C GLU A 238 3.20 18.01 -1.14
N GLU A 239 1.99 17.73 -1.63
CA GLU A 239 0.85 17.51 -0.76
C GLU A 239 1.01 16.24 0.11
N ALA A 240 1.57 15.16 -0.47
CA ALA A 240 1.91 13.96 0.28
C ALA A 240 2.87 14.23 1.44
N LYS A 241 3.92 15.04 1.21
CA LYS A 241 4.87 15.44 2.27
C LYS A 241 4.19 16.23 3.40
N LYS A 242 3.24 17.10 3.06
CA LYS A 242 2.48 17.86 4.07
C LYS A 242 1.61 16.96 4.92
N ARG A 243 1.05 15.90 4.32
CA ARG A 243 0.14 14.93 4.94
C ARG A 243 0.85 13.76 5.62
N ASP A 244 2.18 13.68 5.55
CA ASP A 244 2.95 12.57 6.14
C ASP A 244 2.56 12.31 7.59
N HIS A 245 2.06 11.09 7.86
CA HIS A 245 1.57 10.69 9.17
C HIS A 245 2.63 10.79 10.28
N ARG A 246 3.93 10.69 9.94
CA ARG A 246 5.04 10.83 10.90
C ARG A 246 5.14 12.26 11.39
N LYS A 247 4.97 13.24 10.48
CA LYS A 247 4.98 14.67 10.80
C LYS A 247 3.73 15.04 11.60
N ILE A 248 2.55 14.71 11.08
CA ILE A 248 1.26 15.02 11.71
C ILE A 248 1.14 14.31 13.06
N GLY A 249 1.52 13.03 13.13
CA GLY A 249 1.49 12.25 14.35
C GLY A 249 2.36 12.84 15.47
N LYS A 250 3.53 13.41 15.11
CA LYS A 250 4.39 14.14 16.03
C LYS A 250 3.75 15.46 16.48
N GLU A 251 3.19 16.26 15.55
CA GLU A 251 2.52 17.53 15.84
C GLU A 251 1.31 17.34 16.76
N MET A 252 0.54 16.27 16.54
CA MET A 252 -0.64 15.90 17.32
C MET A 252 -0.33 15.04 18.56
N GLU A 253 0.93 14.67 18.78
CA GLU A 253 1.36 13.81 19.90
C GLU A 253 0.64 12.44 19.93
N LEU A 254 0.52 11.77 18.76
CA LEU A 254 -0.22 10.52 18.64
C LEU A 254 0.65 9.29 18.94
N PHE A 255 1.88 9.26 18.44
CA PHE A 255 2.81 8.15 18.61
C PHE A 255 4.26 8.59 18.51
N MET A 256 5.16 7.72 18.94
CA MET A 256 6.60 7.91 18.79
C MET A 256 7.34 6.59 18.54
N PHE A 257 8.56 6.70 18.06
CA PHE A 257 9.53 5.60 18.02
C PHE A 257 10.72 5.95 18.91
N SER A 258 11.34 4.93 19.49
CA SER A 258 12.53 5.07 20.33
C SER A 258 13.55 3.99 19.99
N ASP A 259 14.79 4.36 19.73
CA ASP A 259 15.87 3.41 19.48
C ASP A 259 16.13 2.49 20.70
N LYS A 260 15.81 2.96 21.91
CA LYS A 260 15.92 2.15 23.15
C LYS A 260 14.88 1.03 23.21
N VAL A 261 13.70 1.24 22.61
CA VAL A 261 12.63 0.23 22.51
C VAL A 261 12.91 -0.70 21.34
N GLY A 262 13.35 -0.15 20.22
CA GLY A 262 13.73 -0.89 19.02
C GLY A 262 13.06 -0.36 17.76
N LYS A 263 13.69 -0.61 16.63
CA LYS A 263 13.20 -0.18 15.31
C LYS A 263 11.91 -0.91 14.94
N GLY A 264 10.95 -0.17 14.41
CA GLY A 264 9.67 -0.73 13.96
C GLY A 264 8.72 -1.12 15.10
N LEU A 265 8.96 -0.64 16.33
CA LEU A 265 8.11 -0.85 17.50
C LEU A 265 7.47 0.48 17.92
N PRO A 266 6.25 0.80 17.44
CA PRO A 266 5.59 2.06 17.75
C PRO A 266 5.12 2.13 19.21
N ILE A 267 5.31 3.30 19.82
CA ILE A 267 4.77 3.63 21.14
C ILE A 267 3.59 4.57 20.91
N TRP A 268 2.39 4.15 21.32
CA TRP A 268 1.21 4.98 21.28
C TRP A 268 1.19 5.93 22.47
N LEU A 269 1.10 7.22 22.20
CA LEU A 269 0.95 8.26 23.22
C LEU A 269 -0.54 8.39 23.64
N PRO A 270 -0.88 9.08 24.71
CA PRO A 270 -2.25 9.14 25.23
C PRO A 270 -3.30 9.48 24.16
N LYS A 271 -3.05 10.48 23.30
CA LYS A 271 -3.98 10.88 22.23
C LYS A 271 -4.09 9.85 21.13
N GLY A 272 -3.00 9.23 20.75
CA GLY A 272 -3.02 8.14 19.78
C GLY A 272 -3.70 6.89 20.32
N THR A 273 -3.55 6.63 21.62
CA THR A 273 -4.27 5.55 22.31
C THR A 273 -5.77 5.81 22.28
N GLU A 274 -6.22 7.02 22.57
CA GLU A 274 -7.63 7.41 22.50
C GLU A 274 -8.20 7.21 21.08
N LEU A 275 -7.49 7.70 20.04
CA LEU A 275 -7.84 7.49 18.64
C LEU A 275 -8.04 5.99 18.35
N ARG A 276 -7.08 5.18 18.74
CA ARG A 276 -7.08 3.74 18.52
C ARG A 276 -8.23 3.02 19.24
N LEU A 277 -8.49 3.38 20.50
CA LEU A 277 -9.60 2.82 21.28
C LEU A 277 -10.96 3.12 20.64
N ARG A 278 -11.15 4.33 20.11
CA ARG A 278 -12.39 4.71 19.42
C ARG A 278 -12.60 3.93 18.11
N LEU A 279 -11.54 3.71 17.36
CA LEU A 279 -11.60 2.83 16.17
C LEU A 279 -12.00 1.41 16.57
N GLN A 280 -11.40 0.88 17.63
CA GLN A 280 -11.73 -0.45 18.16
C GLN A 280 -13.18 -0.53 18.64
N ASP A 281 -13.66 0.48 19.37
CA ASP A 281 -15.04 0.52 19.87
C ASP A 281 -16.07 0.61 18.74
N HIS A 282 -15.74 1.35 17.68
CA HIS A 282 -16.59 1.38 16.48
C HIS A 282 -16.73 -0.03 15.89
N LEU A 283 -15.62 -0.71 15.63
CA LEU A 283 -15.66 -2.06 15.06
C LEU A 283 -16.32 -3.07 16.01
N ARG A 284 -16.07 -2.98 17.33
CA ARG A 284 -16.77 -3.83 18.32
C ARG A 284 -18.27 -3.71 18.23
N LYS A 285 -18.79 -2.48 18.09
CA LYS A 285 -20.23 -2.26 17.92
C LYS A 285 -20.77 -2.87 16.63
N VAL A 286 -20.04 -2.71 15.51
CA VAL A 286 -20.44 -3.30 14.24
C VAL A 286 -20.44 -4.82 14.33
N GLN A 287 -19.33 -5.44 14.71
CA GLN A 287 -19.20 -6.90 14.71
C GLN A 287 -20.11 -7.59 15.73
N LYS A 288 -20.47 -6.92 16.85
CA LYS A 288 -21.44 -7.44 17.80
C LYS A 288 -22.82 -7.67 17.16
N ARG A 289 -23.25 -6.79 16.24
CA ARG A 289 -24.53 -6.96 15.50
C ARG A 289 -24.51 -8.19 14.59
N PHE A 290 -23.32 -8.60 14.15
CA PHE A 290 -23.12 -9.81 13.32
C PHE A 290 -22.79 -11.05 14.16
N GLY A 291 -22.94 -11.00 15.49
CA GLY A 291 -22.80 -12.15 16.38
C GLY A 291 -21.35 -12.60 16.66
N TYR A 292 -20.36 -11.72 16.53
CA TYR A 292 -18.98 -12.03 16.90
C TYR A 292 -18.77 -12.05 18.41
N GLN A 293 -17.93 -12.96 18.85
CA GLN A 293 -17.46 -13.11 20.23
C GLN A 293 -16.01 -12.68 20.32
N GLU A 294 -15.71 -11.75 21.23
CA GLU A 294 -14.34 -11.24 21.39
C GLU A 294 -13.54 -12.17 22.31
N VAL A 295 -12.31 -12.43 21.95
CA VAL A 295 -11.32 -13.22 22.70
C VAL A 295 -10.01 -12.44 22.85
N ILE A 296 -9.13 -12.88 23.73
CA ILE A 296 -7.77 -12.37 23.92
C ILE A 296 -6.84 -13.55 24.00
N THR A 297 -5.82 -13.57 23.13
CA THR A 297 -4.82 -14.64 23.09
C THR A 297 -3.43 -14.14 23.49
N PRO A 298 -2.56 -15.00 24.02
CA PRO A 298 -1.21 -14.60 24.43
C PRO A 298 -0.35 -14.16 23.24
N HIS A 299 0.65 -13.31 23.50
CA HIS A 299 1.58 -12.79 22.50
C HIS A 299 2.62 -13.80 22.05
N ILE A 300 2.84 -14.83 22.84
CA ILE A 300 3.77 -15.92 22.57
C ILE A 300 3.01 -17.24 22.55
N GLY A 301 3.52 -18.21 21.81
CA GLY A 301 3.00 -19.57 21.76
C GLY A 301 4.13 -20.57 21.56
N SER A 302 3.88 -21.84 21.88
CA SER A 302 4.84 -22.91 21.58
C SER A 302 5.19 -22.91 20.09
N LYS A 303 6.44 -23.09 19.75
CA LYS A 303 6.92 -23.23 18.37
C LYS A 303 6.14 -24.28 17.59
N ASN A 304 5.76 -25.38 18.26
CA ASN A 304 5.00 -26.47 17.63
C ASN A 304 3.63 -26.02 17.12
N LEU A 305 2.99 -25.04 17.75
CA LEU A 305 1.74 -24.45 17.26
C LEU A 305 1.91 -23.86 15.86
N TYR A 306 3.05 -23.19 15.62
CA TYR A 306 3.37 -22.56 14.33
C TYR A 306 3.94 -23.53 13.30
N VAL A 307 4.54 -24.63 13.75
CA VAL A 307 4.92 -25.76 12.88
C VAL A 307 3.66 -26.46 12.38
N THR A 308 2.71 -26.76 13.27
CA THR A 308 1.42 -27.38 12.93
C THR A 308 0.66 -26.55 11.91
N SER A 309 0.55 -25.23 12.11
CA SER A 309 -0.14 -24.33 11.20
C SER A 309 0.61 -24.09 9.87
N GLY A 310 1.90 -24.42 9.77
CA GLY A 310 2.74 -24.14 8.59
C GLY A 310 3.40 -22.76 8.57
N HIS A 311 3.05 -21.88 9.49
CA HIS A 311 3.60 -20.51 9.51
C HIS A 311 5.11 -20.50 9.74
N TYR A 312 5.64 -21.42 10.53
CA TYR A 312 7.09 -21.50 10.79
C TYR A 312 7.88 -21.79 9.50
N ALA A 313 7.38 -22.67 8.64
CA ALA A 313 8.04 -23.00 7.38
C ALA A 313 7.96 -21.86 6.34
N HIS A 314 6.81 -21.20 6.23
CA HIS A 314 6.56 -20.18 5.21
C HIS A 314 7.04 -18.77 5.60
N TYR A 315 7.01 -18.43 6.89
CA TYR A 315 7.41 -17.10 7.39
C TYR A 315 8.67 -17.12 8.26
N GLY A 316 9.45 -18.19 8.25
CA GLY A 316 10.61 -18.35 9.13
C GLY A 316 11.65 -17.23 9.01
N LYS A 317 11.83 -16.66 7.82
CA LYS A 317 12.74 -15.52 7.56
C LYS A 317 12.18 -14.20 8.07
N ASP A 318 10.85 -14.05 8.06
CA ASP A 318 10.13 -12.84 8.46
C ASP A 318 9.56 -12.95 9.88
N SER A 319 9.94 -13.98 10.64
CA SER A 319 9.59 -14.17 12.03
C SER A 319 10.76 -13.85 12.95
N PHE A 320 10.46 -13.38 14.16
CA PHE A 320 11.46 -13.34 15.21
C PHE A 320 11.92 -14.77 15.52
N GLN A 321 13.21 -14.94 15.81
CA GLN A 321 13.76 -16.25 16.13
C GLN A 321 13.09 -16.82 17.40
N PRO A 322 12.98 -18.16 17.51
CA PRO A 322 12.43 -18.78 18.70
C PRO A 322 13.12 -18.35 20.00
N ILE A 323 12.33 -18.17 21.03
CA ILE A 323 12.79 -17.86 22.39
C ILE A 323 13.07 -19.20 23.09
N HIS A 324 14.31 -19.43 23.50
CA HIS A 324 14.70 -20.58 24.27
C HIS A 324 14.47 -20.31 25.76
N THR A 325 13.93 -21.29 26.44
CA THR A 325 13.75 -21.27 27.90
C THR A 325 14.91 -22.01 28.60
N PRO A 326 15.01 -21.96 29.95
CA PRO A 326 15.98 -22.78 30.68
C PRO A 326 15.76 -24.30 30.57
N GLU A 327 14.59 -24.74 30.11
CA GLU A 327 14.28 -26.15 29.87
C GLU A 327 14.75 -26.54 28.47
N GLU A 328 15.49 -27.66 28.38
CA GLU A 328 15.89 -28.24 27.10
C GLU A 328 14.61 -28.67 26.34
N ASP A 329 14.56 -28.43 25.05
CA ASP A 329 13.44 -28.76 24.16
C ASP A 329 12.18 -27.84 24.26
N GLU A 330 12.19 -26.79 25.09
CA GLU A 330 11.10 -25.84 25.18
C GLU A 330 11.42 -24.55 24.40
N GLU A 331 10.70 -24.33 23.31
CA GLU A 331 10.82 -23.13 22.47
C GLU A 331 9.49 -22.42 22.31
N TYR A 332 9.50 -21.11 22.49
CA TYR A 332 8.36 -20.23 22.21
C TYR A 332 8.66 -19.29 21.05
N MET A 333 7.62 -18.80 20.42
CA MET A 333 7.70 -17.77 19.38
C MET A 333 6.78 -16.60 19.69
N LEU A 334 7.17 -15.39 19.32
CA LEU A 334 6.24 -14.28 19.15
C LEU A 334 5.28 -14.63 18.01
N LYS A 335 3.98 -14.54 18.25
CA LYS A 335 2.98 -14.93 17.25
C LYS A 335 3.07 -14.06 15.99
N PRO A 336 3.27 -14.64 14.79
CA PRO A 336 3.24 -13.91 13.53
C PRO A 336 1.82 -13.69 13.02
N MET A 337 0.87 -14.50 13.52
CA MET A 337 -0.57 -14.47 13.21
C MET A 337 -1.40 -14.99 14.38
N ASN A 338 -2.70 -14.65 14.41
CA ASN A 338 -3.63 -15.03 15.47
C ASN A 338 -4.36 -16.36 15.18
N CYS A 339 -4.47 -16.76 13.91
CA CYS A 339 -5.26 -17.92 13.48
C CYS A 339 -4.94 -19.23 14.21
N PRO A 340 -3.66 -19.60 14.53
CA PRO A 340 -3.38 -20.84 15.25
C PRO A 340 -4.04 -20.88 16.63
N HIS A 341 -4.04 -19.76 17.37
CA HIS A 341 -4.67 -19.66 18.67
C HIS A 341 -6.21 -19.80 18.57
N HIS A 342 -6.83 -19.26 17.52
CA HIS A 342 -8.26 -19.38 17.29
C HIS A 342 -8.67 -20.83 16.92
N CYS A 343 -7.80 -21.57 16.24
CA CYS A 343 -7.99 -23.01 16.02
C CYS A 343 -8.03 -23.77 17.35
N GLU A 344 -7.12 -23.46 18.29
CA GLU A 344 -7.14 -24.05 19.64
C GLU A 344 -8.42 -23.69 20.42
N ILE A 345 -8.94 -22.47 20.28
CA ILE A 345 -10.22 -22.07 20.88
C ILE A 345 -11.38 -22.86 20.28
N PHE A 346 -11.36 -23.15 18.98
CA PHE A 346 -12.35 -24.02 18.38
C PHE A 346 -12.30 -25.43 18.96
N ALA A 347 -11.09 -25.99 19.09
CA ALA A 347 -10.83 -27.35 19.49
C ALA A 347 -11.05 -27.63 20.99
N TRP A 348 -11.09 -26.60 21.87
CA TRP A 348 -11.11 -26.79 23.33
C TRP A 348 -12.33 -27.56 23.88
N LYS A 349 -13.43 -27.66 23.10
CA LYS A 349 -14.61 -28.48 23.42
C LYS A 349 -15.22 -29.11 22.17
N PRO A 350 -15.94 -30.25 22.30
CA PRO A 350 -16.70 -30.83 21.19
C PRO A 350 -17.69 -29.83 20.59
N ARG A 351 -17.77 -29.77 19.26
CA ARG A 351 -18.67 -28.90 18.51
C ARG A 351 -19.71 -29.72 17.74
N SER A 352 -20.88 -29.16 17.55
CA SER A 352 -21.90 -29.67 16.65
C SER A 352 -22.24 -28.66 15.56
N TYR A 353 -22.94 -29.08 14.52
CA TYR A 353 -23.45 -28.20 13.47
C TYR A 353 -24.26 -27.01 13.99
N ARG A 354 -24.87 -27.14 15.18
CA ARG A 354 -25.65 -26.08 15.84
C ARG A 354 -24.78 -24.97 16.43
N ASP A 355 -23.51 -25.25 16.67
CA ASP A 355 -22.55 -24.27 17.17
C ASP A 355 -21.98 -23.42 16.03
N LEU A 356 -22.28 -23.77 14.76
CA LEU A 356 -21.75 -23.10 13.57
C LEU A 356 -22.80 -22.22 12.88
N PRO A 357 -22.43 -21.04 12.38
CA PRO A 357 -21.08 -20.51 12.32
C PRO A 357 -20.60 -19.97 13.68
N LEU A 358 -19.37 -20.32 14.06
CA LEU A 358 -18.69 -19.74 15.22
C LEU A 358 -17.80 -18.57 14.75
N ARG A 359 -18.04 -17.37 15.25
CA ARG A 359 -17.34 -16.15 14.87
C ARG A 359 -16.54 -15.61 16.06
N ILE A 360 -15.21 -15.71 15.98
CA ILE A 360 -14.25 -15.31 17.03
C ILE A 360 -13.47 -14.12 16.51
N ALA A 361 -13.37 -13.04 17.30
CA ALA A 361 -12.65 -11.84 16.94
C ALA A 361 -11.70 -11.40 18.06
N GLU A 362 -10.58 -10.80 17.71
CA GLU A 362 -9.70 -10.10 18.65
C GLU A 362 -8.97 -8.93 17.99
N PHE A 363 -8.61 -7.93 18.79
CA PHE A 363 -7.56 -6.99 18.42
C PHE A 363 -6.22 -7.59 18.82
N GLY A 364 -5.73 -8.51 17.97
CA GLY A 364 -4.58 -9.34 18.25
C GLY A 364 -3.27 -8.69 17.78
N THR A 365 -2.34 -8.47 18.70
CA THR A 365 -1.00 -7.97 18.34
C THR A 365 -0.14 -9.11 17.84
N VAL A 366 0.43 -8.92 16.65
CA VAL A 366 1.32 -9.87 15.97
C VAL A 366 2.69 -9.24 15.68
N TYR A 367 3.67 -10.09 15.42
CA TYR A 367 5.07 -9.68 15.32
C TYR A 367 5.70 -10.27 14.06
N ARG A 368 6.33 -9.40 13.25
CA ARG A 368 7.05 -9.81 12.04
C ARG A 368 8.41 -9.13 11.99
N TYR A 369 9.45 -9.87 11.64
CA TYR A 369 10.79 -9.32 11.54
C TYR A 369 10.99 -8.68 10.16
N GLU A 370 10.35 -7.54 9.95
CA GLU A 370 10.56 -6.73 8.75
C GLU A 370 12.01 -6.22 8.69
N GLN A 371 12.61 -6.23 7.51
CA GLN A 371 13.98 -5.75 7.34
C GLN A 371 14.07 -4.25 7.63
N SER A 372 15.22 -3.81 8.18
CA SER A 372 15.37 -2.40 8.63
C SER A 372 15.16 -1.38 7.52
N GLY A 373 15.50 -1.71 6.27
CA GLY A 373 15.32 -0.83 5.10
C GLY A 373 13.87 -0.70 4.64
N GLU A 374 12.99 -1.59 5.09
CA GLU A 374 11.57 -1.60 4.71
C GLU A 374 10.68 -0.86 5.71
N LEU A 375 11.18 -0.58 6.91
CA LEU A 375 10.40 0.07 7.96
C LEU A 375 10.04 1.51 7.57
N HIS A 376 8.76 1.85 7.69
CA HIS A 376 8.27 3.17 7.32
C HIS A 376 7.12 3.65 8.22
N GLY A 377 7.43 4.48 9.21
CA GLY A 377 6.45 5.03 10.15
C GLY A 377 5.54 3.95 10.71
N LEU A 378 4.22 4.18 10.71
CA LEU A 378 3.21 3.19 11.10
C LEU A 378 2.78 2.26 9.96
N THR A 379 3.15 2.55 8.70
CA THR A 379 2.71 1.73 7.55
C THR A 379 3.44 0.40 7.45
N ARG A 380 4.68 0.32 7.94
CA ARG A 380 5.46 -0.92 7.97
C ARG A 380 6.27 -1.00 9.27
N VAL A 381 5.84 -1.87 10.16
CA VAL A 381 6.31 -2.00 11.54
C VAL A 381 6.56 -3.47 11.89
N ARG A 382 7.28 -3.72 12.99
CA ARG A 382 7.58 -5.07 13.49
C ARG A 382 6.58 -5.60 14.51
N SER A 383 5.81 -4.72 15.13
CA SER A 383 4.72 -5.06 16.04
C SER A 383 3.48 -4.27 15.62
N PHE A 384 2.40 -4.95 15.31
CA PHE A 384 1.15 -4.32 14.90
C PHE A 384 -0.06 -5.12 15.40
N THR A 385 -1.17 -4.44 15.56
CA THR A 385 -2.43 -5.03 16.01
C THR A 385 -3.37 -5.18 14.84
N GLN A 386 -3.82 -6.43 14.59
CA GLN A 386 -4.86 -6.71 13.62
C GLN A 386 -6.23 -6.71 14.29
N ASP A 387 -7.23 -6.20 13.62
CA ASP A 387 -8.65 -6.37 13.92
C ASP A 387 -9.14 -7.70 13.36
N ASP A 388 -8.53 -8.75 13.85
CA ASP A 388 -8.56 -10.08 13.28
C ASP A 388 -9.79 -10.86 13.74
N ALA A 389 -10.38 -11.63 12.85
CA ALA A 389 -11.41 -12.59 13.22
C ALA A 389 -11.37 -13.81 12.33
N HIS A 390 -11.80 -14.92 12.93
CA HIS A 390 -11.88 -16.22 12.30
C HIS A 390 -13.29 -16.78 12.48
N LEU A 391 -13.90 -17.12 11.36
CA LEU A 391 -15.21 -17.75 11.32
C LEU A 391 -15.01 -19.22 10.99
N PHE A 392 -15.57 -20.09 11.81
CA PHE A 392 -15.62 -21.51 11.53
C PHE A 392 -17.06 -21.84 11.12
N CYS A 393 -17.24 -22.36 9.92
CA CYS A 393 -18.56 -22.59 9.35
C CYS A 393 -18.64 -23.91 8.58
N ARG A 394 -19.86 -24.35 8.30
CA ARG A 394 -20.08 -25.47 7.39
C ARG A 394 -19.88 -25.02 5.95
N PRO A 395 -19.57 -25.93 5.02
CA PRO A 395 -19.40 -25.59 3.59
C PRO A 395 -20.60 -24.84 2.98
N ASP A 396 -21.83 -25.18 3.37
CA ASP A 396 -23.05 -24.52 2.90
C ASP A 396 -23.24 -23.10 3.45
N GLN A 397 -22.56 -22.73 4.52
CA GLN A 397 -22.59 -21.40 5.15
C GLN A 397 -21.54 -20.44 4.59
N VAL A 398 -20.49 -20.93 3.89
CA VAL A 398 -19.34 -20.13 3.47
C VAL A 398 -19.76 -18.87 2.70
N LYS A 399 -20.62 -19.01 1.70
CA LYS A 399 -21.06 -17.90 0.87
C LYS A 399 -21.74 -16.80 1.69
N GLN A 400 -22.70 -17.20 2.57
CA GLN A 400 -23.44 -16.23 3.39
C GLN A 400 -22.51 -15.52 4.39
N GLU A 401 -21.60 -16.26 5.02
CA GLU A 401 -20.62 -15.66 5.95
C GLU A 401 -19.66 -14.71 5.23
N PHE A 402 -19.25 -15.05 4.02
CA PHE A 402 -18.42 -14.18 3.20
C PHE A 402 -19.15 -12.87 2.86
N LEU A 403 -20.42 -12.94 2.46
CA LEU A 403 -21.27 -11.76 2.20
C LEU A 403 -21.43 -10.88 3.45
N ASN A 404 -21.65 -11.48 4.62
CA ASN A 404 -21.74 -10.78 5.90
C ASN A 404 -20.44 -10.03 6.23
N VAL A 405 -19.29 -10.64 5.95
CA VAL A 405 -17.98 -9.99 6.15
C VAL A 405 -17.78 -8.82 5.19
N MET A 406 -18.19 -8.96 3.92
CA MET A 406 -18.16 -7.84 2.96
C MET A 406 -18.99 -6.65 3.46
N ASP A 407 -20.17 -6.90 4.06
CA ASP A 407 -21.00 -5.86 4.65
C ASP A 407 -20.29 -5.15 5.83
N ILE A 408 -19.65 -5.90 6.72
CA ILE A 408 -18.86 -5.33 7.83
C ILE A 408 -17.76 -4.41 7.30
N ILE A 409 -16.99 -4.87 6.31
CA ILE A 409 -15.91 -4.07 5.73
C ILE A 409 -16.46 -2.82 5.04
N GLY A 410 -17.56 -2.95 4.30
CA GLY A 410 -18.23 -1.81 3.68
C GLY A 410 -18.66 -0.76 4.71
N ILE A 411 -19.34 -1.15 5.80
CA ILE A 411 -19.72 -0.26 6.89
C ILE A 411 -18.50 0.43 7.49
N VAL A 412 -17.45 -0.34 7.77
CA VAL A 412 -16.24 0.19 8.39
C VAL A 412 -15.53 1.20 7.49
N LEU A 413 -15.29 0.89 6.22
CA LEU A 413 -14.53 1.78 5.33
C LEU A 413 -15.31 3.05 4.97
N THR A 414 -16.62 2.95 4.75
CA THR A 414 -17.46 4.12 4.42
C THR A 414 -17.60 5.10 5.58
N ALA A 415 -17.51 4.64 6.84
CA ALA A 415 -17.52 5.49 8.04
C ALA A 415 -16.41 6.55 8.06
N PHE A 416 -15.32 6.34 7.30
CA PHE A 416 -14.19 7.26 7.20
C PHE A 416 -14.13 8.01 5.84
N GLY A 417 -15.15 7.85 4.99
CA GLY A 417 -15.21 8.48 3.68
C GLY A 417 -14.26 7.85 2.65
N PHE A 418 -13.80 6.62 2.88
CA PHE A 418 -12.98 5.91 1.91
C PHE A 418 -13.82 5.34 0.77
N ASN A 419 -13.40 5.65 -0.46
CA ASN A 419 -13.81 4.90 -1.63
C ASN A 419 -12.88 3.69 -1.78
N PHE A 420 -13.45 2.51 -2.02
CA PHE A 420 -12.68 1.29 -2.16
C PHE A 420 -12.99 0.55 -3.46
N GLU A 421 -12.00 -0.17 -3.94
CA GLU A 421 -12.07 -1.13 -5.06
C GLU A 421 -11.77 -2.52 -4.50
N ALA A 422 -12.36 -3.55 -5.08
CA ALA A 422 -12.07 -4.92 -4.69
C ALA A 422 -11.01 -5.54 -5.62
N GLN A 423 -10.15 -6.38 -5.05
CA GLN A 423 -9.18 -7.17 -5.79
C GLN A 423 -9.26 -8.62 -5.35
N ILE A 424 -9.56 -9.52 -6.28
CA ILE A 424 -9.54 -10.96 -6.05
C ILE A 424 -8.11 -11.46 -6.31
N SER A 425 -7.46 -11.96 -5.28
CA SER A 425 -6.11 -12.49 -5.35
C SER A 425 -6.16 -14.01 -5.37
N LEU A 426 -5.82 -14.59 -6.52
CA LEU A 426 -5.84 -16.01 -6.79
C LEU A 426 -4.42 -16.59 -6.76
N ARG A 427 -4.31 -17.92 -6.68
CA ARG A 427 -3.02 -18.61 -6.77
C ARG A 427 -2.39 -18.43 -8.16
N ASP A 428 -1.06 -18.54 -8.22
CA ASP A 428 -0.32 -18.56 -9.48
C ASP A 428 -0.62 -19.86 -10.23
N PRO A 429 -1.18 -19.82 -11.45
CA PRO A 429 -1.50 -21.02 -12.23
C PRO A 429 -0.25 -21.79 -12.70
N ASN A 430 0.93 -21.18 -12.65
CA ASN A 430 2.19 -21.75 -13.13
C ASN A 430 3.12 -22.23 -11.99
N ASP A 431 2.81 -21.90 -10.72
CA ASP A 431 3.64 -22.26 -9.56
C ASP A 431 2.77 -22.65 -8.37
N HIS A 432 2.32 -23.90 -8.37
CA HIS A 432 1.48 -24.44 -7.29
C HIS A 432 2.26 -24.82 -6.03
N ASP A 433 3.59 -24.95 -6.11
CA ASP A 433 4.45 -25.40 -5.00
C ASP A 433 4.46 -24.42 -3.81
N LYS A 434 4.10 -23.16 -4.06
CA LYS A 434 3.97 -22.13 -3.02
C LYS A 434 2.74 -22.30 -2.13
N TYR A 435 1.77 -23.11 -2.55
CA TYR A 435 0.46 -23.18 -1.93
C TYR A 435 0.22 -24.53 -1.28
N VAL A 436 -0.51 -24.54 -0.19
CA VAL A 436 -0.90 -25.77 0.53
C VAL A 436 -2.35 -26.12 0.22
N GLY A 437 -2.69 -27.40 0.27
CA GLY A 437 -4.04 -27.94 0.05
C GLY A 437 -4.21 -28.60 -1.30
N THR A 438 -5.44 -29.04 -1.56
CA THR A 438 -5.80 -29.72 -2.81
C THR A 438 -6.34 -28.75 -3.85
N ASP A 439 -6.27 -29.13 -5.13
CA ASP A 439 -6.84 -28.31 -6.21
C ASP A 439 -8.35 -28.14 -6.07
N GLU A 440 -9.04 -29.15 -5.52
CA GLU A 440 -10.48 -29.10 -5.26
C GLU A 440 -10.82 -28.06 -4.19
N ASP A 441 -10.05 -27.99 -3.10
CA ASP A 441 -10.24 -26.98 -2.04
C ASP A 441 -10.03 -25.57 -2.59
N TRP A 442 -9.00 -25.39 -3.40
CA TRP A 442 -8.73 -24.10 -4.05
C TRP A 442 -9.83 -23.70 -5.01
N ALA A 443 -10.31 -24.62 -5.86
CA ALA A 443 -11.40 -24.33 -6.81
C ALA A 443 -12.69 -23.93 -6.09
N LEU A 444 -13.02 -24.59 -4.96
CA LEU A 444 -14.19 -24.25 -4.13
C LEU A 444 -14.07 -22.85 -3.50
N ALA A 445 -12.88 -22.53 -2.96
CA ALA A 445 -12.63 -21.24 -2.32
C ALA A 445 -12.63 -20.09 -3.35
N GLU A 446 -11.97 -20.25 -4.49
CA GLU A 446 -11.92 -19.27 -5.57
C GLU A 446 -13.33 -19.00 -6.13
N LYS A 447 -14.11 -20.06 -6.36
CA LYS A 447 -15.49 -19.94 -6.81
C LYS A 447 -16.36 -19.16 -5.81
N ALA A 448 -16.24 -19.45 -4.52
CA ALA A 448 -17.03 -18.78 -3.49
C ALA A 448 -16.77 -17.25 -3.46
N ILE A 449 -15.51 -16.84 -3.61
CA ILE A 449 -15.14 -15.42 -3.65
C ILE A 449 -15.71 -14.73 -4.90
N VAL A 450 -15.56 -15.33 -6.07
CA VAL A 450 -16.06 -14.77 -7.34
C VAL A 450 -17.56 -14.61 -7.31
N GLU A 451 -18.29 -15.65 -6.88
CA GLU A 451 -19.77 -15.63 -6.77
C GLU A 451 -20.24 -14.55 -5.77
N ALA A 452 -19.55 -14.39 -4.64
CA ALA A 452 -19.92 -13.37 -3.66
C ALA A 452 -19.73 -11.94 -4.21
N CYS A 453 -18.64 -11.68 -4.93
CA CYS A 453 -18.42 -10.39 -5.58
C CYS A 453 -19.50 -10.10 -6.64
N GLN A 454 -19.88 -11.09 -7.45
CA GLN A 454 -20.92 -10.95 -8.47
C GLN A 454 -22.29 -10.65 -7.83
N GLU A 455 -22.65 -11.35 -6.74
CA GLU A 455 -23.91 -11.14 -6.03
C GLU A 455 -24.02 -9.75 -5.41
N LYS A 456 -22.91 -9.22 -4.88
CA LYS A 456 -22.85 -7.84 -4.35
C LYS A 456 -22.75 -6.77 -5.43
N GLY A 457 -22.60 -7.14 -6.71
CA GLY A 457 -22.36 -6.20 -7.78
C GLY A 457 -21.06 -5.40 -7.59
N LEU A 458 -20.08 -5.98 -6.85
CA LEU A 458 -18.82 -5.35 -6.55
C LEU A 458 -17.81 -5.68 -7.67
N PRO A 459 -17.44 -4.69 -8.52
CA PRO A 459 -16.42 -4.92 -9.54
C PRO A 459 -15.08 -5.22 -8.86
N ALA A 460 -14.50 -6.37 -9.21
CA ALA A 460 -13.23 -6.80 -8.63
C ALA A 460 -12.23 -7.10 -9.75
N LYS A 461 -11.02 -6.55 -9.62
CA LYS A 461 -9.90 -6.92 -10.46
C LYS A 461 -9.35 -8.26 -10.00
N VAL A 462 -9.09 -9.17 -10.94
CA VAL A 462 -8.45 -10.46 -10.63
C VAL A 462 -6.94 -10.34 -10.79
N GLU A 463 -6.20 -10.75 -9.76
CA GLU A 463 -4.73 -10.82 -9.76
C GLU A 463 -4.27 -12.23 -9.41
N TYR A 464 -3.37 -12.78 -10.19
CA TYR A 464 -2.80 -14.10 -9.99
C TYR A 464 -1.46 -14.01 -9.26
N GLY A 465 -1.16 -15.01 -8.41
CA GLY A 465 0.08 -15.05 -7.64
C GLY A 465 0.06 -14.31 -6.30
N GLU A 466 -1.00 -13.55 -6.02
CA GLU A 466 -1.14 -12.70 -4.83
C GLU A 466 -1.95 -13.36 -3.69
N ALA A 467 -2.40 -14.61 -3.88
CA ALA A 467 -3.10 -15.36 -2.84
C ALA A 467 -2.21 -15.65 -1.62
N ALA A 468 -2.82 -15.85 -0.44
CA ALA A 468 -2.10 -16.41 0.70
C ALA A 468 -1.72 -17.87 0.42
N PHE A 469 -0.68 -18.39 1.11
CA PHE A 469 -0.24 -19.77 0.88
C PHE A 469 -1.31 -20.82 1.20
N TYR A 470 -2.31 -20.47 2.01
CA TYR A 470 -3.38 -21.36 2.46
C TYR A 470 -4.73 -21.13 1.81
N GLY A 471 -4.92 -20.05 1.03
CA GLY A 471 -6.20 -19.79 0.37
C GLY A 471 -6.24 -18.47 -0.42
N PRO A 472 -7.21 -18.36 -1.33
CA PRO A 472 -7.45 -17.13 -2.08
C PRO A 472 -8.01 -16.04 -1.18
N LYS A 473 -7.87 -14.77 -1.60
CA LYS A 473 -8.32 -13.63 -0.81
C LYS A 473 -9.05 -12.58 -1.64
N LEU A 474 -9.93 -11.84 -0.99
CA LEU A 474 -10.52 -10.61 -1.47
C LEU A 474 -9.91 -9.45 -0.69
N ASP A 475 -9.17 -8.60 -1.37
CA ASP A 475 -8.54 -7.43 -0.80
C ASP A 475 -9.35 -6.17 -1.13
N PHE A 476 -9.49 -5.28 -0.14
CA PHE A 476 -10.14 -3.99 -0.29
C PHE A 476 -9.07 -2.91 -0.42
N MET A 477 -8.96 -2.39 -1.65
CA MET A 477 -8.02 -1.36 -2.01
C MET A 477 -8.69 0.00 -1.89
N ILE A 478 -8.19 0.87 -1.03
CA ILE A 478 -8.68 2.25 -0.92
C ILE A 478 -7.78 3.20 -1.69
N LYS A 479 -8.35 4.34 -2.09
CA LYS A 479 -7.59 5.52 -2.55
C LYS A 479 -7.65 6.60 -1.48
N ASP A 480 -6.50 7.08 -1.05
CA ASP A 480 -6.44 8.22 -0.13
C ASP A 480 -6.77 9.55 -0.83
N ALA A 481 -6.77 10.66 -0.08
CA ALA A 481 -7.14 11.98 -0.59
C ALA A 481 -6.24 12.51 -1.73
N ILE A 482 -5.08 11.91 -1.94
CA ILE A 482 -4.15 12.26 -3.02
C ILE A 482 -4.01 11.14 -4.07
N GLY A 483 -4.92 10.16 -4.05
CA GLY A 483 -5.03 9.10 -5.05
C GLY A 483 -4.08 7.91 -4.89
N ARG A 484 -3.30 7.79 -3.79
CA ARG A 484 -2.47 6.61 -3.55
C ARG A 484 -3.33 5.42 -3.16
N ARG A 485 -3.00 4.25 -3.70
CA ARG A 485 -3.69 2.99 -3.39
C ARG A 485 -3.10 2.35 -2.14
N TRP A 486 -3.97 1.87 -1.26
CA TRP A 486 -3.60 1.15 -0.04
C TRP A 486 -4.45 -0.10 0.11
N GLN A 487 -3.83 -1.23 0.36
CA GLN A 487 -4.52 -2.43 0.79
C GLN A 487 -4.81 -2.31 2.29
N LEU A 488 -6.08 -2.32 2.67
CA LEU A 488 -6.54 -2.31 4.06
C LEU A 488 -7.26 -3.61 4.40
N GLY A 489 -8.57 -3.68 4.18
CA GLY A 489 -9.37 -4.83 4.53
C GLY A 489 -9.07 -6.06 3.68
N THR A 490 -9.19 -7.24 4.29
CA THR A 490 -9.01 -8.52 3.59
C THR A 490 -9.98 -9.59 4.12
N ILE A 491 -10.41 -10.49 3.21
CA ILE A 491 -11.18 -11.70 3.52
C ILE A 491 -10.50 -12.86 2.82
N GLN A 492 -10.32 -13.98 3.53
CA GLN A 492 -9.68 -15.19 2.99
C GLN A 492 -10.52 -16.42 3.34
N VAL A 493 -10.66 -17.34 2.39
CA VAL A 493 -11.32 -18.63 2.62
C VAL A 493 -10.24 -19.69 2.73
N ASP A 494 -10.30 -20.49 3.80
CA ASP A 494 -9.27 -21.45 4.17
C ASP A 494 -9.86 -22.82 4.48
N TYR A 495 -9.52 -23.79 3.66
CA TYR A 495 -9.85 -25.21 3.85
C TYR A 495 -8.68 -26.00 4.48
N ASN A 496 -7.52 -25.37 4.67
CA ASN A 496 -6.27 -26.04 5.02
C ASN A 496 -5.98 -26.05 6.51
N LEU A 497 -6.03 -24.88 7.18
CA LEU A 497 -5.76 -24.79 8.62
C LEU A 497 -6.69 -25.68 9.44
N PRO A 498 -8.02 -25.75 9.21
CA PRO A 498 -8.88 -26.67 9.93
C PRO A 498 -8.45 -28.13 9.79
N LYS A 499 -7.98 -28.57 8.63
CA LYS A 499 -7.47 -29.94 8.40
C LYS A 499 -6.15 -30.17 9.15
N ARG A 500 -5.21 -29.19 9.12
CA ARG A 500 -3.93 -29.29 9.80
C ARG A 500 -4.05 -29.37 11.33
N PHE A 501 -5.03 -28.65 11.89
CA PHE A 501 -5.37 -28.71 13.31
C PHE A 501 -6.36 -29.83 13.66
N GLN A 502 -6.76 -30.66 12.67
CA GLN A 502 -7.72 -31.75 12.85
C GLN A 502 -9.01 -31.28 13.51
N LEU A 503 -9.50 -30.11 13.13
CA LEU A 503 -10.73 -29.55 13.69
C LEU A 503 -11.95 -30.31 13.17
N GLU A 504 -12.85 -30.65 14.09
CA GLU A 504 -14.03 -31.44 13.77
C GLU A 504 -15.30 -30.88 14.44
N TYR A 505 -16.42 -31.02 13.77
CA TYR A 505 -17.75 -30.86 14.35
C TYR A 505 -18.61 -32.08 14.02
N THR A 506 -19.61 -32.39 14.88
CA THR A 506 -20.61 -33.43 14.59
C THR A 506 -21.72 -32.82 13.77
N ASP A 507 -21.94 -33.36 12.58
CA ASP A 507 -22.99 -32.90 11.66
C ASP A 507 -24.36 -33.53 11.99
N GLU A 508 -25.40 -33.14 11.25
CA GLU A 508 -26.80 -33.59 11.45
C GLU A 508 -26.94 -35.12 11.32
N ASP A 509 -26.10 -35.74 10.51
CA ASP A 509 -26.05 -37.19 10.28
C ASP A 509 -25.21 -37.95 11.33
N ASN A 510 -24.79 -37.30 12.41
CA ASN A 510 -23.86 -37.79 13.42
C ASN A 510 -22.46 -38.15 12.91
N THR A 511 -22.08 -37.77 11.70
CA THR A 511 -20.68 -37.92 11.22
C THR A 511 -19.81 -36.76 11.67
N LYS A 512 -18.49 -37.00 11.73
CA LYS A 512 -17.49 -35.97 11.97
C LYS A 512 -17.12 -35.32 10.66
N LYS A 513 -17.18 -33.99 10.62
CA LYS A 513 -16.78 -33.17 9.46
C LYS A 513 -15.83 -32.07 9.87
N THR A 514 -14.95 -31.68 8.97
CA THR A 514 -14.03 -30.56 9.14
C THR A 514 -14.74 -29.26 8.77
N PRO A 515 -14.67 -28.20 9.61
CA PRO A 515 -15.22 -26.89 9.25
C PRO A 515 -14.39 -26.19 8.17
N VAL A 516 -14.98 -25.22 7.49
CA VAL A 516 -14.27 -24.25 6.67
C VAL A 516 -13.96 -23.03 7.53
N MET A 517 -12.80 -22.41 7.34
CA MET A 517 -12.40 -21.23 8.06
C MET A 517 -12.41 -20.01 7.13
N ILE A 518 -12.91 -18.88 7.64
CA ILE A 518 -12.82 -17.59 6.96
C ILE A 518 -12.02 -16.65 7.86
N HIS A 519 -10.96 -16.05 7.32
CA HIS A 519 -10.17 -15.02 7.97
C HIS A 519 -10.67 -13.66 7.50
N ARG A 520 -10.76 -12.67 8.40
CA ARG A 520 -11.08 -11.30 8.01
C ARG A 520 -10.43 -10.27 8.90
N ALA A 521 -10.02 -9.16 8.33
CA ALA A 521 -9.51 -7.99 9.01
C ALA A 521 -9.99 -6.73 8.27
N PRO A 522 -11.05 -6.02 8.72
CA PRO A 522 -11.58 -4.81 8.08
C PRO A 522 -10.60 -3.65 8.00
N PHE A 523 -9.90 -3.34 9.07
CA PHE A 523 -8.82 -2.35 9.06
C PHE A 523 -7.49 -2.92 8.54
N GLY A 524 -7.28 -4.21 8.70
CA GLY A 524 -6.04 -4.91 8.47
C GLY A 524 -5.07 -4.75 9.63
N SER A 525 -4.18 -3.77 9.59
CA SER A 525 -3.32 -3.36 10.70
C SER A 525 -3.81 -2.01 11.24
N MET A 526 -4.03 -1.92 12.54
CA MET A 526 -4.42 -0.67 13.22
C MET A 526 -3.39 0.43 12.98
N GLU A 527 -2.12 0.08 12.98
CA GLU A 527 -1.00 0.99 12.74
C GLU A 527 -1.06 1.55 11.31
N ARG A 528 -1.15 0.68 10.30
CA ARG A 528 -1.27 1.09 8.90
C ARG A 528 -2.56 1.88 8.65
N PHE A 529 -3.68 1.41 9.19
CA PHE A 529 -4.95 2.11 9.06
C PHE A 529 -4.88 3.53 9.65
N CYS A 530 -4.32 3.70 10.86
CA CYS A 530 -4.13 5.02 11.47
C CYS A 530 -3.22 5.90 10.62
N ALA A 531 -2.11 5.38 10.07
CA ALA A 531 -1.25 6.14 9.16
C ALA A 531 -2.03 6.66 7.96
N VAL A 532 -2.76 5.77 7.27
CA VAL A 532 -3.55 6.11 6.09
C VAL A 532 -4.66 7.11 6.44
N LEU A 533 -5.34 6.92 7.57
CA LEU A 533 -6.38 7.84 8.04
C LEU A 533 -5.83 9.22 8.36
N ILE A 534 -4.68 9.32 9.05
CA ILE A 534 -3.99 10.58 9.33
C ILE A 534 -3.66 11.31 8.03
N GLU A 535 -3.11 10.62 7.05
CA GLU A 535 -2.73 11.18 5.75
C GLU A 535 -3.97 11.56 4.91
N HIS A 536 -5.01 10.73 4.90
CA HIS A 536 -6.27 11.00 4.20
C HIS A 536 -6.95 12.26 4.72
N THR A 537 -7.07 12.39 6.03
CA THR A 537 -7.73 13.53 6.70
C THR A 537 -6.80 14.73 6.95
N SER A 538 -5.50 14.58 6.69
CA SER A 538 -4.47 15.56 7.13
C SER A 538 -4.51 15.83 8.65
N GLY A 539 -4.92 14.81 9.43
CA GLY A 539 -5.11 14.88 10.87
C GLY A 539 -6.43 15.55 11.33
N HIS A 540 -7.29 15.99 10.41
CA HIS A 540 -8.61 16.52 10.72
C HIS A 540 -9.62 15.36 10.79
N PHE A 541 -9.60 14.66 11.90
CA PHE A 541 -10.51 13.53 12.11
C PHE A 541 -11.97 13.97 12.28
N PRO A 542 -12.93 13.11 11.92
CA PRO A 542 -14.33 13.32 12.33
C PRO A 542 -14.44 13.55 13.84
N LEU A 543 -15.33 14.42 14.27
CA LEU A 543 -15.43 14.88 15.68
C LEU A 543 -15.59 13.72 16.69
N TRP A 544 -16.31 12.66 16.31
CA TRP A 544 -16.50 11.47 17.16
C TRP A 544 -15.19 10.72 17.43
N LEU A 545 -14.23 10.81 16.48
CA LEU A 545 -12.96 10.11 16.52
C LEU A 545 -11.82 10.98 17.09
N THR A 546 -11.94 12.29 17.01
CA THR A 546 -10.89 13.24 17.43
C THR A 546 -10.52 13.04 18.91
N PRO A 547 -9.24 12.83 19.26
CA PRO A 547 -8.82 12.65 20.66
C PRO A 547 -9.19 13.82 21.57
N ASP A 548 -8.78 15.03 21.19
CA ASP A 548 -9.13 16.29 21.88
C ASP A 548 -10.18 17.03 21.04
N GLN A 549 -11.43 17.07 21.48
CA GLN A 549 -12.51 17.74 20.74
C GLN A 549 -12.49 19.26 20.93
N VAL A 550 -11.98 19.71 22.07
CA VAL A 550 -11.97 21.13 22.43
C VAL A 550 -10.72 21.50 23.24
N ALA A 551 -10.11 22.64 22.91
CA ALA A 551 -9.05 23.24 23.70
C ALA A 551 -9.61 24.43 24.49
N ILE A 552 -9.47 24.42 25.81
CA ILE A 552 -9.89 25.52 26.69
C ILE A 552 -8.68 26.44 26.90
N LEU A 553 -8.86 27.72 26.55
CA LEU A 553 -7.82 28.74 26.51
C LEU A 553 -8.14 29.88 27.50
N PRO A 554 -7.66 29.83 28.75
CA PRO A 554 -7.82 30.95 29.66
C PRO A 554 -7.00 32.16 29.19
N LEU A 555 -7.59 33.36 29.22
CA LEU A 555 -6.96 34.63 28.83
C LEU A 555 -5.79 35.02 29.74
N SER A 556 -5.87 34.63 31.01
CA SER A 556 -4.81 34.81 31.99
C SER A 556 -4.92 33.73 33.09
N GLU A 557 -3.89 33.62 33.93
CA GLU A 557 -3.85 32.68 35.05
C GLU A 557 -5.02 32.86 36.04
N LYS A 558 -5.61 34.06 36.13
CA LYS A 558 -6.78 34.35 36.96
C LYS A 558 -7.98 33.45 36.63
N TYR A 559 -8.08 32.98 35.39
CA TYR A 559 -9.21 32.18 34.91
C TYR A 559 -8.89 30.68 34.82
N ASN A 560 -7.72 30.25 35.31
CA ASN A 560 -7.31 28.84 35.26
C ASN A 560 -8.28 27.95 36.05
N ASP A 561 -8.80 28.39 37.19
CA ASP A 561 -9.72 27.56 37.97
C ASP A 561 -11.09 27.45 37.30
N TYR A 562 -11.57 28.52 36.66
CA TYR A 562 -12.77 28.44 35.83
C TYR A 562 -12.56 27.52 34.61
N ALA A 563 -11.40 27.60 33.94
CA ALA A 563 -11.07 26.71 32.84
C ALA A 563 -11.08 25.23 33.27
N LYS A 564 -10.57 24.90 34.46
CA LYS A 564 -10.62 23.54 35.03
C LYS A 564 -12.06 23.10 35.34
N GLU A 565 -12.89 24.01 35.85
CA GLU A 565 -14.32 23.73 36.08
C GLU A 565 -15.06 23.45 34.78
N VAL A 566 -14.82 24.25 33.73
CA VAL A 566 -15.38 24.04 32.39
C VAL A 566 -14.94 22.68 31.84
N ALA A 567 -13.64 22.37 31.93
CA ALA A 567 -13.11 21.07 31.47
C ALA A 567 -13.79 19.89 32.18
N LYS A 568 -13.96 19.98 33.51
CA LYS A 568 -14.64 18.92 34.28
C LYS A 568 -16.10 18.75 33.85
N LYS A 569 -16.82 19.85 33.54
CA LYS A 569 -18.20 19.79 33.07
C LYS A 569 -18.27 19.18 31.66
N PHE A 570 -17.31 19.53 30.79
CA PHE A 570 -17.19 18.93 29.44
C PHE A 570 -16.95 17.43 29.52
N ASP A 571 -15.99 16.99 30.32
CA ASP A 571 -15.66 15.57 30.51
C ASP A 571 -16.87 14.79 31.05
N LEU A 572 -17.56 15.30 32.08
CA LEU A 572 -18.80 14.70 32.60
C LEU A 572 -19.93 14.67 31.55
N GLY A 573 -19.95 15.62 30.63
CA GLY A 573 -20.90 15.69 29.51
C GLY A 573 -20.50 14.87 28.29
N GLY A 574 -19.40 14.09 28.36
CA GLY A 574 -18.92 13.22 27.28
C GLY A 574 -18.11 13.94 26.19
N VAL A 575 -17.74 15.20 26.40
CA VAL A 575 -16.87 15.98 25.54
C VAL A 575 -15.43 15.84 26.04
N ARG A 576 -14.47 15.62 25.15
CA ARG A 576 -13.04 15.44 25.47
C ARG A 576 -12.29 16.77 25.41
N PRO A 577 -12.03 17.41 26.56
CA PRO A 577 -11.33 18.70 26.62
C PRO A 577 -9.82 18.52 26.84
N THR A 578 -9.06 19.47 26.34
CA THR A 578 -7.70 19.77 26.82
C THR A 578 -7.65 21.22 27.31
N ILE A 579 -6.73 21.55 28.23
CA ILE A 579 -6.60 22.89 28.78
C ILE A 579 -5.19 23.41 28.50
N ASP A 580 -5.08 24.59 27.92
CA ASP A 580 -3.79 25.26 27.72
C ASP A 580 -3.53 26.30 28.81
N LEU A 581 -2.94 25.84 29.91
CA LEU A 581 -2.63 26.71 31.10
C LEU A 581 -1.30 27.47 30.95
N ARG A 582 -0.62 27.41 29.82
CA ARG A 582 0.66 28.11 29.61
C ARG A 582 0.45 29.61 29.75
N ASN A 583 1.44 30.30 30.34
CA ASN A 583 1.47 31.77 30.41
C ASN A 583 1.95 32.33 29.06
N GLU A 584 1.09 32.27 28.05
CA GLU A 584 1.34 32.70 26.68
C GLU A 584 0.20 33.57 26.15
N LYS A 585 0.51 34.42 25.14
CA LYS A 585 -0.50 35.24 24.47
C LYS A 585 -1.57 34.36 23.82
N LEU A 586 -2.83 34.78 23.88
CA LEU A 586 -3.97 34.05 23.31
C LEU A 586 -3.72 33.64 21.85
N GLY A 587 -3.22 34.54 21.00
CA GLY A 587 -2.94 34.23 19.59
C GLY A 587 -1.94 33.09 19.41
N ARG A 588 -0.95 32.92 20.31
CA ARG A 588 -0.02 31.79 20.29
C ARG A 588 -0.70 30.50 20.73
N LYS A 589 -1.52 30.55 21.81
CA LYS A 589 -2.30 29.39 22.24
C LYS A 589 -3.25 28.92 21.15
N ILE A 590 -3.94 29.83 20.46
CA ILE A 590 -4.81 29.49 19.31
C ILE A 590 -4.00 28.78 18.23
N ARG A 591 -2.90 29.39 17.77
CA ARG A 591 -2.05 28.81 16.71
C ARG A 591 -1.53 27.43 17.06
N ASP A 592 -1.03 27.24 18.28
CA ASP A 592 -0.45 25.97 18.72
C ASP A 592 -1.52 24.86 18.80
N ASN A 593 -2.76 25.20 19.18
CA ASN A 593 -3.87 24.25 19.22
C ASN A 593 -4.49 24.00 17.83
N GLU A 594 -4.44 24.99 16.92
CA GLU A 594 -4.77 24.78 15.51
C GLU A 594 -3.79 23.79 14.83
N LEU A 595 -2.49 23.87 15.15
CA LEU A 595 -1.49 22.89 14.66
C LEU A 595 -1.76 21.46 15.17
N LYS A 596 -2.40 21.31 16.34
CA LYS A 596 -2.86 20.03 16.88
C LYS A 596 -4.18 19.55 16.28
N ARG A 597 -4.76 20.28 15.34
CA ARG A 597 -6.04 20.00 14.64
C ARG A 597 -7.22 19.82 15.60
N ILE A 598 -7.23 20.57 16.71
CA ILE A 598 -8.34 20.53 17.65
C ILE A 598 -9.53 21.29 17.05
N PRO A 599 -10.71 20.64 16.90
CA PRO A 599 -11.84 21.21 16.15
C PRO A 599 -12.41 22.49 16.74
N TYR A 600 -12.42 22.59 18.06
CA TYR A 600 -12.98 23.74 18.75
C TYR A 600 -12.01 24.32 19.78
N MET A 601 -11.98 25.64 19.88
CA MET A 601 -11.29 26.36 20.92
C MET A 601 -12.32 27.13 21.75
N VAL A 602 -12.22 26.97 23.05
CA VAL A 602 -13.07 27.65 24.04
C VAL A 602 -12.22 28.65 24.81
N ILE A 603 -12.50 29.92 24.60
CA ILE A 603 -11.81 31.02 25.26
C ILE A 603 -12.59 31.40 26.53
N VAL A 604 -11.89 31.52 27.64
CA VAL A 604 -12.49 31.91 28.92
C VAL A 604 -11.73 33.08 29.53
N GLY A 605 -12.48 34.14 29.85
CA GLY A 605 -11.99 35.36 30.43
C GLY A 605 -12.92 35.85 31.55
N GLU A 606 -12.88 37.15 31.83
CA GLU A 606 -13.64 37.78 32.93
C GLU A 606 -15.15 37.63 32.74
N LYS A 607 -15.65 37.88 31.51
CA LYS A 607 -17.08 37.79 31.20
C LYS A 607 -17.58 36.36 31.33
N GLU A 608 -16.88 35.45 30.70
CA GLU A 608 -17.25 34.03 30.68
C GLU A 608 -17.27 33.46 32.11
N ALA A 609 -16.27 33.82 32.94
CA ALA A 609 -16.20 33.37 34.32
C ALA A 609 -17.32 34.01 35.20
N ALA A 610 -17.69 35.25 34.93
CA ALA A 610 -18.77 35.94 35.67
C ALA A 610 -20.16 35.41 35.28
N ASP A 611 -20.37 35.13 33.97
CA ASP A 611 -21.69 34.76 33.43
C ASP A 611 -21.88 33.22 33.36
N GLY A 612 -20.86 32.42 33.67
CA GLY A 612 -20.92 30.96 33.57
C GLY A 612 -20.99 30.46 32.13
N THR A 613 -20.43 31.21 31.19
CA THR A 613 -20.47 30.96 29.74
C THR A 613 -19.08 30.58 29.17
N VAL A 614 -19.04 30.28 27.87
CA VAL A 614 -17.83 30.00 27.10
C VAL A 614 -17.90 30.72 25.76
N ALA A 615 -16.76 31.22 25.28
CA ALA A 615 -16.65 31.83 23.97
C ALA A 615 -16.03 30.81 23.01
N VAL A 616 -16.84 30.23 22.12
CA VAL A 616 -16.48 29.11 21.23
C VAL A 616 -16.01 29.63 19.88
N ARG A 617 -14.85 29.17 19.44
CA ARG A 617 -14.26 29.45 18.14
C ARG A 617 -13.97 28.12 17.41
N PRO A 618 -14.50 27.86 16.19
CA PRO A 618 -14.12 26.70 15.40
C PRO A 618 -12.69 26.85 14.86
N GLN A 619 -12.04 25.72 14.57
CA GLN A 619 -10.73 25.69 13.95
C GLN A 619 -10.74 26.36 12.57
N GLY A 620 -9.63 26.96 12.17
CA GLY A 620 -9.51 27.67 10.87
C GLY A 620 -10.17 29.05 10.85
N GLY A 621 -10.72 29.50 11.95
CA GLY A 621 -11.43 30.78 12.07
C GLY A 621 -12.94 30.64 11.84
N GLY A 622 -13.65 31.70 12.06
CA GLY A 622 -15.11 31.76 11.97
C GLY A 622 -15.67 32.70 13.02
N GLU A 623 -16.99 32.83 13.02
CA GLU A 623 -17.69 33.67 14.01
C GLU A 623 -17.56 33.03 15.39
N GLN A 624 -17.01 33.81 16.34
CA GLN A 624 -16.97 33.41 17.75
C GLN A 624 -18.37 33.54 18.35
N LYS A 625 -18.84 32.46 18.97
CA LYS A 625 -20.17 32.43 19.63
C LYS A 625 -20.01 32.27 21.13
N VAL A 626 -20.76 33.05 21.89
CA VAL A 626 -20.86 32.89 23.34
C VAL A 626 -22.10 32.04 23.65
N MET A 627 -21.90 31.00 24.46
CA MET A 627 -22.99 30.10 24.86
C MET A 627 -22.73 29.55 26.26
N THR A 628 -23.73 28.96 26.88
CA THR A 628 -23.56 28.25 28.14
C THR A 628 -22.75 26.98 27.97
N ILE A 629 -22.16 26.50 29.06
CA ILE A 629 -21.40 25.24 29.06
C ILE A 629 -22.29 24.08 28.57
N GLN A 630 -23.55 24.03 28.99
CA GLN A 630 -24.48 22.97 28.61
C GLN A 630 -24.85 23.03 27.12
N GLU A 631 -25.12 24.21 26.57
CA GLU A 631 -25.40 24.38 25.14
C GLU A 631 -24.23 23.88 24.28
N PHE A 632 -22.98 24.14 24.71
CA PHE A 632 -21.82 23.61 23.99
C PHE A 632 -21.72 22.08 24.07
N ILE A 633 -21.95 21.49 25.25
CA ILE A 633 -22.00 20.03 25.42
C ILE A 633 -23.05 19.41 24.49
N ASP A 634 -24.26 20.00 24.49
CA ASP A 634 -25.38 19.52 23.67
C ASP A 634 -25.06 19.64 22.18
N HIS A 635 -24.41 20.73 21.76
CA HIS A 635 -23.96 20.95 20.39
C HIS A 635 -22.98 19.87 19.93
N ILE A 636 -21.91 19.63 20.69
CA ILE A 636 -20.90 18.60 20.38
C ILE A 636 -21.52 17.19 20.32
N ASN A 637 -22.37 16.86 21.31
CA ASN A 637 -23.00 15.54 21.34
C ASN A 637 -24.01 15.36 20.19
N ALA A 638 -24.72 16.39 19.77
CA ALA A 638 -25.61 16.35 18.61
C ALA A 638 -24.82 16.13 17.32
N GLU A 639 -23.70 16.82 17.15
CA GLU A 639 -22.81 16.64 15.98
C GLU A 639 -22.22 15.23 15.93
N VAL A 640 -21.71 14.72 17.05
CA VAL A 640 -21.21 13.35 17.16
C VAL A 640 -22.31 12.33 16.85
N LYS A 641 -23.51 12.52 17.39
CA LYS A 641 -24.66 11.63 17.14
C LYS A 641 -25.05 11.60 15.67
N GLU A 642 -25.09 12.75 15.01
CA GLU A 642 -25.39 12.82 13.58
C GLU A 642 -24.33 12.11 12.74
N MET A 643 -23.04 12.26 13.06
CA MET A 643 -21.94 11.56 12.38
C MET A 643 -21.97 10.04 12.58
N THR A 644 -22.53 9.56 13.68
CA THR A 644 -22.51 8.14 14.07
C THR A 644 -23.86 7.44 13.95
N LYS A 645 -24.86 8.08 13.36
CA LYS A 645 -26.24 7.55 13.29
C LYS A 645 -26.37 6.25 12.49
N ASP A 646 -25.49 6.09 11.50
CA ASP A 646 -25.49 4.95 10.60
C ASP A 646 -24.50 3.84 11.02
N PHE A 647 -23.83 4.00 12.17
CA PHE A 647 -22.83 3.08 12.70
C PHE A 647 -23.42 1.89 13.44
#